data_b2dd9facd1fb4c8b47ba04ad748b259f
#
_entry.id   b2dd9facd1fb4c8b47ba04ad748b259f
#
_cell.length_a   1.000
_cell.length_b   1.000
_cell.length_c   1.000
_cell.angle_alpha   90.00
_cell.angle_beta   90.00
_cell.angle_gamma   90.00
#
_symmetry.space_group_name_H-M   'P 1'
#
loop_
_entity.id
_entity.type
_entity.pdbx_description
1 polymer ?
#
loop_
_entity_poly.entity_id
_entity_poly.type
_entity_poly.pdbx_seq_one_letter_code
_entity_poly.pdbx_strand_id
1 'polypeptide(L)'
;MKVKILYLIILTNLFILPVFSQKVQGYVFELDKEQKKQPLPGANVFWAGTSNGTATDTEGFFELNKPSHDHADLVISYIGYRNDTVDIDHNDGKLEVILASNATLDEVEIAERAPGAHISRTELIATQQITLGELKKAACCNLSESFETNASVDVNYSDAITGAKQIKLLGLSGKYSQLQTENIPNFQGLASSYGLSYVPGSWMESIQVSKGTSSVKNGYESITGQINVEYKKPENKEKLYVNLYGNQAGRIEGNINSSIRVSPKWNTAVFGHVSNQSTLIDHNNDNFLDDPIFTQVNLFNRWHYHSEKMEGMFGVKYLNEERKGGQVDYYSNEPGAKDLYGTEIKTNRLEAFSKTGFFLKRPETSIGWINSYIFHDMNTYFGNNKYDGLQHHFYSNLMFQTYISNTAHVITAGASYVFDYFDENLNDSAFSRNEHVPGVFTEYTWNLPEKFTLLAGIRADWDNLYGFFVTPRLHLRYNITKQTVLRASAGRGSRTANVIAENLSLLTTSRRFVIKEKLDMEKAWNYGLHLTQYIDLLGKEMSINAEFYRTDFINQVIIDKEHSPDHIMVYNLDGKSYANTYQVEVSYELIPRMDVTLAFRYNDVMMTIGDTLMREPLVNRYKGLFTVSYATNLRKWQFDFTTQVNGPSRIPSTEDLPEEYHMESYSPVYTILNAQITKFYKKWEFYLGGENLTNYTQHNPIIDPGDPFGPYFDASNIWGPISGVKIYAGVRFLLKHDKL
;
A
#
# COMPACT_ATOMS: atom_id res chain seq x y z
N MET A 1 54.19 20.67 -15.57
CA MET A 1 52.83 20.27 -15.16
C MET A 1 51.94 19.79 -16.32
N LYS A 2 52.17 20.17 -17.57
CA LYS A 2 51.36 19.75 -18.75
C LYS A 2 51.67 18.32 -19.26
N VAL A 3 52.81 17.74 -18.98
CA VAL A 3 53.17 16.39 -19.46
C VAL A 3 52.65 15.25 -18.56
N LYS A 4 52.42 15.51 -17.26
CA LYS A 4 51.87 14.51 -16.33
C LYS A 4 50.35 14.29 -16.51
N ILE A 5 49.63 15.25 -17.05
CA ILE A 5 48.18 15.15 -17.36
C ILE A 5 47.96 14.31 -18.64
N LEU A 6 48.89 14.40 -19.59
CA LEU A 6 48.77 13.61 -20.83
C LEU A 6 49.05 12.12 -20.57
N TYR A 7 49.92 11.75 -19.64
CA TYR A 7 50.13 10.34 -19.26
C TYR A 7 48.95 9.77 -18.46
N LEU A 8 48.24 10.57 -17.68
CA LEU A 8 47.07 10.14 -16.95
C LEU A 8 45.86 9.88 -17.90
N ILE A 9 45.74 10.67 -18.97
CA ILE A 9 44.69 10.50 -19.99
C ILE A 9 44.99 9.30 -20.90
N ILE A 10 46.24 8.98 -21.14
CA ILE A 10 46.64 7.80 -21.93
C ILE A 10 46.50 6.51 -21.09
N LEU A 11 46.75 6.55 -19.79
CA LEU A 11 46.54 5.39 -18.91
C LEU A 11 45.08 5.05 -18.66
N THR A 12 44.17 6.02 -18.70
CA THR A 12 42.73 5.79 -18.55
C THR A 12 42.07 5.22 -19.81
N ASN A 13 42.72 5.34 -20.98
CA ASN A 13 42.19 4.77 -22.23
C ASN A 13 42.67 3.33 -22.56
N LEU A 14 43.59 2.78 -21.75
CA LEU A 14 44.13 1.43 -22.02
C LEU A 14 43.39 0.27 -21.32
N PHE A 15 42.29 0.56 -20.59
CA PHE A 15 41.50 -0.46 -19.88
C PHE A 15 40.03 -0.57 -20.35
N ILE A 16 39.70 -0.08 -21.54
CA ILE A 16 38.43 -0.42 -22.17
C ILE A 16 38.64 -1.68 -23.00
N LEU A 17 38.68 -2.82 -22.34
CA LEU A 17 38.47 -4.11 -23.03
C LEU A 17 36.96 -4.13 -23.37
N PRO A 18 36.58 -4.35 -24.63
CA PRO A 18 35.18 -4.59 -24.95
C PRO A 18 34.76 -5.90 -24.27
N VAL A 19 33.98 -5.83 -23.25
CA VAL A 19 33.26 -6.99 -22.71
C VAL A 19 32.24 -7.35 -23.78
N PHE A 20 32.50 -8.38 -24.55
CA PHE A 20 31.52 -8.98 -25.44
C PHE A 20 30.48 -9.65 -24.56
N SER A 21 29.40 -8.94 -24.28
CA SER A 21 28.21 -9.54 -23.70
C SER A 21 27.64 -10.53 -24.72
N GLN A 22 27.68 -11.81 -24.39
CA GLN A 22 27.02 -12.83 -25.22
C GLN A 22 25.51 -12.53 -25.20
N LYS A 23 24.88 -12.47 -26.36
CA LYS A 23 23.45 -12.26 -26.53
C LYS A 23 22.77 -13.57 -26.84
N VAL A 24 21.63 -13.80 -26.23
CA VAL A 24 20.70 -14.87 -26.58
C VAL A 24 19.60 -14.27 -27.44
N GLN A 25 19.33 -14.94 -28.57
CA GLN A 25 18.31 -14.53 -29.54
C GLN A 25 17.37 -15.70 -29.81
N GLY A 26 16.11 -15.42 -30.03
CA GLY A 26 15.13 -16.46 -30.34
C GLY A 26 13.80 -15.94 -30.83
N TYR A 27 12.90 -16.87 -31.04
CA TYR A 27 11.53 -16.63 -31.45
C TYR A 27 10.58 -17.33 -30.49
N VAL A 28 9.48 -16.68 -30.17
CA VAL A 28 8.37 -17.24 -29.38
C VAL A 28 7.15 -17.39 -30.31
N PHE A 29 6.60 -18.59 -30.32
CA PHE A 29 5.45 -18.96 -31.13
C PHE A 29 4.32 -19.52 -30.26
N GLU A 30 3.12 -19.51 -30.78
CA GLU A 30 2.01 -20.37 -30.37
C GLU A 30 1.68 -21.38 -31.50
N LEU A 31 0.92 -22.41 -31.14
CA LEU A 31 0.31 -23.30 -32.15
C LEU A 31 -1.14 -22.95 -32.37
N ASP A 32 -1.52 -22.69 -33.60
CA ASP A 32 -2.93 -22.52 -33.96
C ASP A 32 -3.68 -23.85 -33.92
N LYS A 33 -4.99 -23.80 -34.20
CA LYS A 33 -5.84 -25.03 -34.23
C LYS A 33 -5.41 -26.07 -35.29
N GLU A 34 -4.61 -25.66 -36.27
CA GLU A 34 -4.08 -26.52 -37.34
C GLU A 34 -2.64 -26.96 -37.05
N GLN A 35 -2.12 -26.75 -35.82
CA GLN A 35 -0.75 -27.07 -35.40
C GLN A 35 0.34 -26.28 -36.17
N LYS A 36 0.02 -25.10 -36.71
CA LYS A 36 0.99 -24.22 -37.37
C LYS A 36 1.51 -23.22 -36.38
N LYS A 37 2.82 -22.93 -36.43
CA LYS A 37 3.47 -21.91 -35.62
C LYS A 37 2.97 -20.50 -36.01
N GLN A 38 2.46 -19.76 -35.05
CA GLN A 38 2.12 -18.35 -35.18
C GLN A 38 3.04 -17.56 -34.27
N PRO A 39 3.63 -16.43 -34.71
CA PRO A 39 4.43 -15.56 -33.85
C PRO A 39 3.62 -15.08 -32.67
N LEU A 40 4.25 -15.00 -31.50
CA LEU A 40 3.61 -14.49 -30.27
C LEU A 40 4.23 -13.14 -29.86
N PRO A 41 3.71 -12.00 -30.35
CA PRO A 41 4.21 -10.66 -30.02
C PRO A 41 3.90 -10.27 -28.60
N GLY A 42 4.85 -9.61 -27.91
CA GLY A 42 4.66 -9.11 -26.56
C GLY A 42 4.84 -10.18 -25.48
N ALA A 43 5.32 -11.38 -25.81
CA ALA A 43 5.70 -12.35 -24.81
C ALA A 43 6.92 -11.85 -24.02
N ASN A 44 6.84 -11.91 -22.69
CA ASN A 44 7.94 -11.54 -21.82
C ASN A 44 9.00 -12.64 -21.78
N VAL A 45 10.25 -12.28 -22.02
CA VAL A 45 11.42 -13.17 -22.00
C VAL A 45 12.40 -12.59 -20.99
N PHE A 46 12.73 -13.33 -19.95
CA PHE A 46 13.61 -12.83 -18.88
C PHE A 46 14.40 -13.96 -18.23
N TRP A 47 15.52 -13.59 -17.61
CA TRP A 47 16.35 -14.54 -16.87
C TRP A 47 15.74 -14.85 -15.52
N ALA A 48 15.60 -16.14 -15.20
CA ALA A 48 15.07 -16.60 -13.94
C ALA A 48 15.82 -15.98 -12.75
N GLY A 49 15.09 -15.41 -11.81
CA GLY A 49 15.65 -14.76 -10.62
C GLY A 49 16.30 -13.39 -10.87
N THR A 50 16.11 -12.78 -12.05
CA THR A 50 16.58 -11.43 -12.36
C THR A 50 15.44 -10.56 -12.88
N SER A 51 15.65 -9.25 -12.89
CA SER A 51 14.77 -8.30 -13.57
C SER A 51 15.22 -8.01 -15.01
N ASN A 52 16.22 -8.72 -15.52
CA ASN A 52 16.73 -8.55 -16.87
C ASN A 52 15.86 -9.34 -17.85
N GLY A 53 15.07 -8.64 -18.65
CA GLY A 53 14.13 -9.23 -19.60
C GLY A 53 13.85 -8.31 -20.78
N THR A 54 13.17 -8.84 -21.79
CA THR A 54 12.69 -8.15 -22.97
C THR A 54 11.31 -8.70 -23.35
N ALA A 55 10.59 -8.01 -24.23
CA ALA A 55 9.37 -8.54 -24.84
C ALA A 55 9.64 -8.89 -26.30
N THR A 56 8.92 -9.89 -26.84
CA THR A 56 9.00 -10.24 -28.25
C THR A 56 8.40 -9.16 -29.15
N ASP A 57 8.99 -8.96 -30.34
CA ASP A 57 8.48 -8.05 -31.36
C ASP A 57 7.29 -8.65 -32.15
N THR A 58 6.86 -7.97 -33.22
CA THR A 58 5.74 -8.37 -34.07
C THR A 58 5.95 -9.71 -34.79
N GLU A 59 7.18 -10.17 -34.93
CA GLU A 59 7.55 -11.46 -35.53
C GLU A 59 7.83 -12.53 -34.47
N GLY A 60 7.58 -12.22 -33.20
CA GLY A 60 7.86 -13.08 -32.06
C GLY A 60 9.35 -13.15 -31.70
N PHE A 61 10.20 -12.29 -32.26
CA PHE A 61 11.64 -12.28 -32.04
C PHE A 61 12.00 -11.54 -30.74
N PHE A 62 13.01 -12.07 -30.03
CA PHE A 62 13.63 -11.45 -28.89
C PHE A 62 15.14 -11.50 -28.94
N GLU A 63 15.79 -10.53 -28.30
CA GLU A 63 17.22 -10.48 -28.05
C GLU A 63 17.47 -10.02 -26.61
N LEU A 64 18.28 -10.79 -25.86
CA LEU A 64 18.56 -10.52 -24.45
C LEU A 64 20.05 -10.82 -24.15
N ASN A 65 20.69 -9.94 -23.33
CA ASN A 65 22.07 -10.15 -22.90
C ASN A 65 22.15 -11.30 -21.90
N LYS A 66 23.10 -12.23 -22.08
CA LYS A 66 23.34 -13.34 -21.15
C LYS A 66 23.94 -12.78 -19.84
N PRO A 67 23.42 -13.15 -18.67
CA PRO A 67 24.05 -12.80 -17.40
C PRO A 67 25.37 -13.54 -17.23
N SER A 68 26.27 -13.00 -16.42
CA SER A 68 27.63 -13.52 -16.20
C SER A 68 27.72 -14.80 -15.35
N HIS A 69 26.64 -15.53 -15.16
CA HIS A 69 26.61 -16.79 -14.40
C HIS A 69 26.49 -18.01 -15.30
N ASP A 70 27.20 -19.09 -14.95
CA ASP A 70 27.34 -20.33 -15.77
C ASP A 70 26.05 -21.16 -15.92
N HIS A 71 25.01 -20.92 -15.11
CA HIS A 71 23.69 -21.55 -15.22
C HIS A 71 22.61 -20.48 -15.21
N ALA A 72 22.03 -20.21 -16.37
CA ALA A 72 21.00 -19.20 -16.51
C ALA A 72 19.77 -19.74 -17.23
N ASP A 73 18.69 -19.95 -16.51
CA ASP A 73 17.40 -20.33 -17.06
C ASP A 73 16.69 -19.12 -17.66
N LEU A 74 16.28 -19.23 -18.94
CA LEU A 74 15.48 -18.24 -19.63
C LEU A 74 14.00 -18.58 -19.47
N VAL A 75 13.22 -17.68 -18.88
CA VAL A 75 11.78 -17.83 -18.70
C VAL A 75 11.06 -17.04 -19.76
N ILE A 76 10.12 -17.69 -20.44
CA ILE A 76 9.24 -17.07 -21.44
C ILE A 76 7.80 -17.13 -20.90
N SER A 77 7.13 -15.98 -20.83
CA SER A 77 5.77 -15.85 -20.29
C SER A 77 4.91 -14.96 -21.17
N TYR A 78 3.63 -15.32 -21.29
CA TYR A 78 2.62 -14.51 -21.97
C TYR A 78 1.25 -14.72 -21.32
N ILE A 79 0.45 -13.67 -21.25
CA ILE A 79 -0.88 -13.74 -20.62
C ILE A 79 -1.75 -14.77 -21.36
N GLY A 80 -2.24 -15.77 -20.64
CA GLY A 80 -3.04 -16.85 -21.20
C GLY A 80 -2.24 -18.04 -21.72
N TYR A 81 -0.92 -18.09 -21.50
CA TYR A 81 -0.05 -19.19 -21.89
C TYR A 81 0.72 -19.76 -20.70
N ARG A 82 1.05 -21.04 -20.77
CA ARG A 82 1.95 -21.68 -19.82
C ARG A 82 3.36 -21.12 -20.03
N ASN A 83 3.97 -20.61 -18.97
CA ASN A 83 5.35 -20.19 -19.02
C ASN A 83 6.25 -21.40 -19.35
N ASP A 84 7.25 -21.17 -20.18
CA ASP A 84 8.29 -22.15 -20.48
C ASP A 84 9.63 -21.66 -19.95
N THR A 85 10.49 -22.61 -19.56
CA THR A 85 11.82 -22.32 -19.02
C THR A 85 12.84 -23.10 -19.76
N VAL A 86 13.80 -22.43 -20.37
CA VAL A 86 14.83 -22.99 -21.22
C VAL A 86 16.19 -22.79 -20.57
N ASP A 87 16.91 -23.89 -20.36
CA ASP A 87 18.31 -23.89 -19.95
C ASP A 87 19.20 -23.55 -21.16
N ILE A 88 20.01 -22.50 -21.05
CA ILE A 88 20.81 -21.92 -22.13
C ILE A 88 22.25 -22.45 -22.16
N ASP A 89 22.67 -23.29 -21.23
CA ASP A 89 24.07 -23.72 -21.11
C ASP A 89 24.59 -24.54 -22.31
N HIS A 90 23.71 -25.05 -23.16
CA HIS A 90 24.06 -25.95 -24.26
C HIS A 90 23.55 -25.51 -25.64
N ASN A 91 23.05 -24.32 -25.84
CA ASN A 91 22.45 -23.90 -27.10
C ASN A 91 23.18 -22.69 -27.73
N ASP A 92 24.05 -22.96 -28.70
CA ASP A 92 24.76 -21.93 -29.50
C ASP A 92 23.92 -21.42 -30.72
N GLY A 93 22.61 -21.72 -30.78
CA GLY A 93 21.72 -21.38 -31.89
C GLY A 93 20.60 -20.41 -31.54
N LYS A 94 19.86 -19.96 -32.56
CA LYS A 94 18.62 -19.22 -32.36
C LYS A 94 17.58 -20.11 -31.66
N LEU A 95 17.08 -19.64 -30.54
CA LEU A 95 16.10 -20.35 -29.74
C LEU A 95 14.72 -20.28 -30.40
N GLU A 96 14.00 -21.40 -30.49
CA GLU A 96 12.58 -21.40 -30.84
C GLU A 96 11.77 -21.97 -29.68
N VAL A 97 10.89 -21.18 -29.12
CA VAL A 97 10.03 -21.56 -27.98
C VAL A 97 8.59 -21.53 -28.42
N ILE A 98 7.85 -22.61 -28.14
CA ILE A 98 6.42 -22.70 -28.42
C ILE A 98 5.68 -22.68 -27.11
N LEU A 99 4.98 -21.58 -26.81
CA LEU A 99 4.15 -21.51 -25.63
C LEU A 99 2.82 -22.23 -25.84
N ALA A 100 2.51 -23.13 -24.93
CA ALA A 100 1.21 -23.79 -24.90
C ALA A 100 0.16 -22.85 -24.32
N SER A 101 -0.93 -22.60 -25.06
CA SER A 101 -2.10 -21.87 -24.56
C SER A 101 -2.68 -22.59 -23.34
N ASN A 102 -2.87 -21.87 -22.26
CA ASN A 102 -3.36 -22.43 -21.01
C ASN A 102 -4.85 -22.14 -20.83
N ALA A 103 -5.64 -23.20 -20.87
CA ALA A 103 -6.98 -23.17 -20.28
C ALA A 103 -6.93 -23.19 -18.73
N THR A 104 -5.74 -23.32 -18.13
CA THR A 104 -5.51 -23.27 -16.67
C THR A 104 -4.15 -22.59 -16.41
N LEU A 105 -4.21 -21.39 -15.84
CA LEU A 105 -3.03 -20.67 -15.36
C LEU A 105 -2.41 -21.42 -14.18
N ASP A 106 -1.36 -22.20 -14.43
CA ASP A 106 -0.41 -22.56 -13.39
C ASP A 106 0.60 -21.43 -13.25
N GLU A 107 0.47 -20.64 -12.20
CA GLU A 107 1.39 -19.58 -11.84
C GLU A 107 2.78 -20.19 -11.53
N VAL A 108 3.78 -19.80 -12.32
CA VAL A 108 5.15 -20.29 -12.13
C VAL A 108 5.73 -19.76 -10.82
N GLU A 109 6.35 -20.64 -10.05
CA GLU A 109 7.10 -20.37 -8.82
C GLU A 109 8.33 -19.44 -9.02
N ILE A 110 8.19 -18.33 -9.72
CA ILE A 110 9.20 -17.26 -9.75
C ILE A 110 9.16 -16.42 -8.45
N ALA A 111 8.12 -16.58 -7.64
CA ALA A 111 7.96 -15.91 -6.34
C ALA A 111 9.07 -16.24 -5.30
N GLU A 112 9.94 -17.23 -5.53
CA GLU A 112 11.00 -17.56 -4.58
C GLU A 112 12.21 -16.62 -4.61
N ARG A 113 12.36 -15.76 -5.64
CA ARG A 113 13.50 -14.83 -5.77
C ARG A 113 13.14 -13.41 -6.18
N ALA A 114 11.88 -13.02 -6.30
CA ALA A 114 11.56 -11.61 -6.49
C ALA A 114 12.08 -10.82 -5.27
N PRO A 115 12.79 -9.70 -5.45
CA PRO A 115 13.14 -8.81 -4.36
C PRO A 115 11.87 -8.48 -3.57
N GLY A 116 11.97 -8.40 -2.25
CA GLY A 116 10.82 -8.27 -1.35
C GLY A 116 9.91 -7.11 -1.71
N ALA A 117 10.49 -5.93 -1.98
CA ALA A 117 9.82 -4.76 -2.53
C ALA A 117 10.58 -4.31 -3.79
N HIS A 118 9.87 -4.06 -4.89
CA HIS A 118 10.49 -3.62 -6.14
C HIS A 118 9.53 -2.75 -6.96
N ILE A 119 10.08 -1.89 -7.79
CA ILE A 119 9.31 -1.10 -8.75
C ILE A 119 9.28 -1.86 -10.08
N SER A 120 8.08 -2.12 -10.59
CA SER A 120 7.91 -2.80 -11.87
C SER A 120 8.58 -2.04 -13.00
N ARG A 121 9.40 -2.74 -13.81
CA ARG A 121 10.05 -2.15 -14.99
C ARG A 121 9.08 -1.86 -16.12
N THR A 122 8.05 -2.66 -16.24
CA THR A 122 7.13 -2.65 -17.37
C THR A 122 5.90 -1.77 -17.14
N GLU A 123 5.52 -1.55 -15.90
CA GLU A 123 4.37 -0.70 -15.59
C GLU A 123 4.63 0.77 -15.89
N LEU A 124 3.60 1.43 -16.42
CA LEU A 124 3.62 2.85 -16.76
C LEU A 124 3.71 3.73 -15.52
N ILE A 125 2.83 3.48 -14.55
CA ILE A 125 2.82 4.18 -13.27
C ILE A 125 3.90 3.56 -12.39
N ALA A 126 4.69 4.38 -11.70
CA ALA A 126 5.69 3.92 -10.76
C ALA A 126 5.00 3.24 -9.56
N THR A 127 4.78 1.94 -9.67
CA THR A 127 4.13 1.13 -8.66
C THR A 127 5.16 0.28 -7.95
N GLN A 128 5.32 0.49 -6.66
CA GLN A 128 6.11 -0.37 -5.78
C GLN A 128 5.24 -1.56 -5.38
N GLN A 129 5.70 -2.75 -5.71
CA GLN A 129 5.07 -4.01 -5.26
C GLN A 129 5.76 -4.51 -3.99
N ILE A 130 5.01 -4.63 -2.92
CA ILE A 130 5.39 -5.29 -1.66
C ILE A 130 4.87 -6.72 -1.77
N THR A 131 5.77 -7.67 -1.99
CA THR A 131 5.42 -9.06 -2.24
C THR A 131 5.17 -9.83 -0.93
N LEU A 132 4.61 -11.04 -1.02
CA LEU A 132 4.47 -11.94 0.12
C LEU A 132 5.82 -12.21 0.82
N GLY A 133 6.94 -12.19 0.07
CA GLY A 133 8.29 -12.31 0.63
C GLY A 133 8.63 -11.16 1.57
N GLU A 134 8.28 -9.92 1.22
CA GLU A 134 8.45 -8.75 2.07
C GLU A 134 7.51 -8.79 3.28
N LEU A 135 6.22 -9.08 3.06
CA LEU A 135 5.21 -9.18 4.11
C LEU A 135 5.54 -10.23 5.19
N LYS A 136 6.42 -11.18 4.88
CA LYS A 136 6.88 -12.21 5.85
C LYS A 136 8.13 -11.79 6.63
N LYS A 137 8.82 -10.70 6.29
CA LYS A 137 10.04 -10.22 6.96
C LYS A 137 9.77 -9.61 8.34
N ALA A 138 8.56 -9.12 8.56
CA ALA A 138 8.02 -8.79 9.87
C ALA A 138 6.75 -9.64 10.09
N ALA A 139 6.34 -9.83 11.34
CA ALA A 139 5.07 -10.50 11.62
C ALA A 139 3.92 -9.51 11.41
N CYS A 140 3.62 -9.20 10.14
CA CYS A 140 2.54 -8.29 9.79
C CYS A 140 1.20 -8.90 10.21
N CYS A 141 0.65 -8.45 11.32
CA CYS A 141 -0.64 -8.90 11.82
C CYS A 141 -1.79 -8.23 11.04
N ASN A 142 -1.57 -7.02 10.54
CA ASN A 142 -2.56 -6.26 9.76
C ASN A 142 -1.88 -5.38 8.69
N LEU A 143 -2.69 -4.66 7.90
CA LEU A 143 -2.19 -3.82 6.82
C LEU A 143 -1.28 -2.68 7.30
N SER A 144 -1.54 -2.06 8.46
CA SER A 144 -0.70 -0.97 8.95
C SER A 144 0.73 -1.43 9.25
N GLU A 145 0.90 -2.59 9.85
CA GLU A 145 2.20 -3.16 10.21
C GLU A 145 3.00 -3.60 8.97
N SER A 146 2.31 -3.83 7.84
CA SER A 146 2.94 -4.22 6.57
C SER A 146 3.82 -3.13 5.94
N PHE A 147 3.70 -1.89 6.38
CA PHE A 147 4.51 -0.77 5.88
C PHE A 147 5.73 -0.45 6.72
N GLU A 148 5.96 -1.14 7.83
CA GLU A 148 7.09 -0.85 8.74
C GLU A 148 8.46 -1.08 8.08
N THR A 149 8.55 -1.94 7.08
CA THR A 149 9.77 -2.18 6.30
C THR A 149 9.83 -1.35 5.01
N ASN A 150 8.87 -0.42 4.80
CA ASN A 150 8.72 0.36 3.57
C ASN A 150 9.08 1.83 3.77
N ALA A 151 9.85 2.39 2.81
CA ALA A 151 10.23 3.80 2.86
C ALA A 151 9.15 4.75 2.32
N SER A 152 8.21 4.24 1.51
CA SER A 152 7.25 5.06 0.76
C SER A 152 6.03 5.47 1.58
N VAL A 153 5.66 4.66 2.56
CA VAL A 153 4.47 4.87 3.40
C VAL A 153 4.90 5.01 4.85
N ASP A 154 4.46 6.05 5.52
CA ASP A 154 4.61 6.20 6.97
C ASP A 154 3.38 5.63 7.67
N VAL A 155 3.59 5.06 8.84
CA VAL A 155 2.52 4.63 9.74
C VAL A 155 2.77 5.25 11.09
N ASN A 156 1.78 5.96 11.60
CA ASN A 156 1.84 6.63 12.91
C ASN A 156 0.57 6.33 13.69
N TYR A 157 0.65 6.31 15.01
CA TYR A 157 -0.53 6.35 15.85
C TYR A 157 -1.26 7.69 15.66
N SER A 158 -2.58 7.68 15.71
CA SER A 158 -3.42 8.88 15.60
C SER A 158 -3.76 9.50 16.96
N ASP A 159 -3.75 8.67 18.02
CA ASP A 159 -3.94 9.07 19.40
C ASP A 159 -3.26 8.07 20.34
N ALA A 160 -3.16 8.42 21.63
CA ALA A 160 -2.50 7.61 22.65
C ALA A 160 -3.39 6.50 23.25
N ILE A 161 -4.69 6.46 22.95
CA ILE A 161 -5.65 5.65 23.70
C ILE A 161 -6.22 4.50 22.89
N THR A 162 -6.60 4.77 21.63
CA THR A 162 -7.38 3.82 20.84
C THR A 162 -6.51 2.82 20.06
N GLY A 163 -5.21 3.09 19.96
CA GLY A 163 -4.28 2.32 19.11
C GLY A 163 -4.58 2.43 17.62
N ALA A 164 -5.40 3.41 17.21
CA ALA A 164 -5.64 3.71 15.81
C ALA A 164 -4.35 4.13 15.13
N LYS A 165 -4.09 3.56 13.96
CA LYS A 165 -2.93 3.91 13.12
C LYS A 165 -3.41 4.54 11.81
N GLN A 166 -2.74 5.59 11.39
CA GLN A 166 -2.95 6.22 10.10
C GLN A 166 -1.69 6.15 9.24
N ILE A 167 -1.88 6.09 7.94
CA ILE A 167 -0.78 6.16 6.99
C ILE A 167 -0.58 7.59 6.48
N LYS A 168 0.65 7.87 6.02
CA LYS A 168 0.95 9.08 5.23
C LYS A 168 1.67 8.65 3.95
N LEU A 169 1.27 9.25 2.84
CA LEU A 169 1.89 9.07 1.54
C LEU A 169 2.27 10.44 0.97
N LEU A 170 3.52 10.59 0.52
CA LEU A 170 4.06 11.88 0.07
C LEU A 170 3.98 12.99 1.14
N GLY A 171 4.12 12.62 2.42
CA GLY A 171 4.04 13.53 3.56
C GLY A 171 2.60 13.95 3.95
N LEU A 172 1.60 13.55 3.18
CA LEU A 172 0.19 13.89 3.41
C LEU A 172 -0.59 12.72 4.02
N SER A 173 -1.65 13.02 4.79
CA SER A 173 -2.52 12.04 5.41
C SER A 173 -3.07 11.03 4.41
N GLY A 174 -3.23 9.78 4.84
CA GLY A 174 -3.75 8.67 4.05
C GLY A 174 -5.13 8.90 3.44
N LYS A 175 -5.92 9.81 3.98
CA LYS A 175 -7.21 10.21 3.39
C LYS A 175 -7.09 10.79 1.97
N TYR A 176 -5.92 11.30 1.59
CA TYR A 176 -5.62 11.79 0.24
C TYR A 176 -5.12 10.71 -0.72
N SER A 177 -4.90 9.49 -0.21
CA SER A 177 -4.58 8.30 -1.00
C SER A 177 -5.81 7.45 -1.18
N GLN A 178 -6.03 6.93 -2.39
CA GLN A 178 -7.10 5.98 -2.61
C GLN A 178 -6.70 4.60 -2.11
N LEU A 179 -7.29 4.17 -1.00
CA LEU A 179 -7.08 2.84 -0.44
C LEU A 179 -8.05 1.85 -1.09
N GLN A 180 -7.51 0.74 -1.59
CA GLN A 180 -8.27 -0.26 -2.34
C GLN A 180 -7.98 -1.68 -1.84
N THR A 181 -8.97 -2.54 -2.04
CA THR A 181 -8.80 -4.00 -2.01
C THR A 181 -9.23 -4.55 -3.35
N GLU A 182 -8.38 -5.34 -4.01
CA GLU A 182 -8.69 -5.94 -5.32
C GLU A 182 -9.06 -4.88 -6.38
N ASN A 183 -8.42 -3.69 -6.36
CA ASN A 183 -8.73 -2.54 -7.21
C ASN A 183 -10.16 -1.98 -7.02
N ILE A 184 -10.77 -2.20 -5.87
CA ILE A 184 -12.06 -1.64 -5.48
C ILE A 184 -11.82 -0.64 -4.35
N PRO A 185 -12.29 0.63 -4.44
CA PRO A 185 -12.20 1.58 -3.35
C PRO A 185 -12.74 1.00 -2.04
N ASN A 186 -11.98 1.18 -0.96
CA ASN A 186 -12.32 0.66 0.36
C ASN A 186 -11.69 1.59 1.44
N PHE A 187 -11.93 1.37 2.72
CA PHE A 187 -11.32 2.09 3.84
C PHE A 187 -11.50 3.61 3.83
N GLN A 188 -12.62 4.07 3.29
CA GLN A 188 -13.06 5.47 3.35
C GLN A 188 -14.29 5.61 4.28
N GLY A 189 -14.67 6.84 4.59
CA GLY A 189 -15.79 7.12 5.50
C GLY A 189 -15.49 6.61 6.92
N LEU A 190 -16.40 5.82 7.49
CA LEU A 190 -16.26 5.26 8.85
C LEU A 190 -15.02 4.36 9.02
N ALA A 191 -14.50 3.79 7.92
CA ALA A 191 -13.30 2.96 7.98
C ALA A 191 -11.99 3.77 8.00
N SER A 192 -12.02 5.08 7.82
CA SER A 192 -10.80 5.90 7.69
C SER A 192 -9.87 5.82 8.90
N SER A 193 -10.42 5.77 10.12
CA SER A 193 -9.64 5.74 11.36
C SER A 193 -9.09 4.35 11.71
N TYR A 194 -9.85 3.27 11.45
CA TYR A 194 -9.48 1.90 11.89
C TYR A 194 -9.31 0.89 10.76
N GLY A 195 -9.65 1.26 9.51
CA GLY A 195 -9.69 0.33 8.36
C GLY A 195 -8.39 -0.41 8.08
N LEU A 196 -7.25 0.14 8.46
CA LEU A 196 -5.94 -0.53 8.30
C LEU A 196 -5.83 -1.78 9.19
N SER A 197 -6.53 -1.83 10.33
CA SER A 197 -6.58 -3.03 11.21
C SER A 197 -7.55 -4.10 10.69
N TYR A 198 -8.45 -3.77 9.75
CA TYR A 198 -9.47 -4.69 9.23
C TYR A 198 -8.96 -5.71 8.21
N VAL A 199 -7.70 -5.60 7.80
CA VAL A 199 -7.06 -6.49 6.84
C VAL A 199 -6.02 -7.35 7.53
N PRO A 200 -6.30 -8.64 7.78
CA PRO A 200 -5.31 -9.54 8.34
C PRO A 200 -4.11 -9.73 7.40
N GLY A 201 -2.89 -9.60 7.93
CA GLY A 201 -1.66 -9.69 7.16
C GLY A 201 -1.49 -11.02 6.41
N SER A 202 -1.94 -12.12 7.00
CA SER A 202 -1.87 -13.46 6.42
C SER A 202 -2.77 -13.68 5.19
N TRP A 203 -3.76 -12.78 4.95
CA TRP A 203 -4.68 -12.84 3.80
C TRP A 203 -4.10 -12.18 2.56
N MET A 204 -3.13 -11.28 2.76
CA MET A 204 -2.53 -10.51 1.67
C MET A 204 -1.57 -11.37 0.86
N GLU A 205 -1.61 -11.22 -0.45
CA GLU A 205 -0.65 -11.76 -1.40
C GLU A 205 0.38 -10.70 -1.78
N SER A 206 -0.07 -9.49 -2.00
CA SER A 206 0.78 -8.33 -2.27
C SER A 206 0.08 -7.02 -1.93
N ILE A 207 0.89 -5.96 -1.76
CA ILE A 207 0.42 -4.59 -1.68
C ILE A 207 1.09 -3.81 -2.81
N GLN A 208 0.31 -3.02 -3.53
CA GLN A 208 0.76 -2.16 -4.61
C GLN A 208 0.65 -0.70 -4.16
N VAL A 209 1.77 0.00 -4.10
CA VAL A 209 1.84 1.41 -3.74
C VAL A 209 2.21 2.22 -4.97
N SER A 210 1.26 2.97 -5.53
CA SER A 210 1.47 3.88 -6.64
C SER A 210 1.44 5.31 -6.14
N LYS A 211 2.52 6.05 -6.36
CA LYS A 211 2.64 7.46 -5.96
C LYS A 211 2.18 8.40 -7.09
N GLY A 212 1.67 9.56 -6.72
CA GLY A 212 1.06 10.48 -7.64
C GLY A 212 -0.39 10.10 -7.99
N THR A 213 -1.01 10.80 -8.92
CA THR A 213 -2.38 10.46 -9.34
C THR A 213 -2.44 9.07 -9.98
N SER A 214 -3.52 8.32 -9.75
CA SER A 214 -3.76 7.02 -10.39
C SER A 214 -4.40 7.18 -11.79
N SER A 215 -4.74 6.07 -12.46
CA SER A 215 -5.55 6.10 -13.69
C SER A 215 -6.97 6.65 -13.43
N VAL A 216 -7.56 7.36 -14.39
CA VAL A 216 -8.94 7.91 -14.28
C VAL A 216 -10.00 6.82 -14.18
N LYS A 217 -9.73 5.61 -14.64
CA LYS A 217 -10.64 4.45 -14.51
C LYS A 217 -10.86 4.03 -13.04
N ASN A 218 -9.92 4.36 -12.14
CA ASN A 218 -9.97 4.01 -10.73
C ASN A 218 -10.77 5.02 -9.88
N GLY A 219 -11.31 6.08 -10.50
CA GLY A 219 -12.05 7.12 -9.79
C GLY A 219 -11.33 8.46 -9.74
N TYR A 220 -11.93 9.41 -9.04
CA TYR A 220 -11.45 10.81 -8.94
C TYR A 220 -10.63 11.07 -7.66
N GLU A 221 -10.65 10.19 -6.67
CA GLU A 221 -10.19 10.47 -5.29
C GLU A 221 -8.67 10.42 -5.08
N SER A 222 -7.89 9.83 -5.99
CA SER A 222 -6.44 9.72 -5.83
C SER A 222 -5.76 11.08 -5.99
N ILE A 223 -5.37 11.73 -4.88
CA ILE A 223 -4.58 12.96 -4.84
C ILE A 223 -3.08 12.63 -4.71
N THR A 224 -2.69 11.88 -3.66
CA THR A 224 -1.28 11.54 -3.39
C THR A 224 -0.86 10.20 -3.99
N GLY A 225 -1.82 9.34 -4.26
CA GLY A 225 -1.54 8.02 -4.80
C GLY A 225 -2.65 7.02 -4.57
N GLN A 226 -2.29 5.78 -4.79
CA GLN A 226 -3.16 4.62 -4.61
C GLN A 226 -2.41 3.53 -3.89
N ILE A 227 -3.06 2.91 -2.92
CA ILE A 227 -2.58 1.69 -2.25
C ILE A 227 -3.62 0.61 -2.48
N ASN A 228 -3.25 -0.44 -3.21
CA ASN A 228 -4.11 -1.58 -3.49
C ASN A 228 -3.60 -2.83 -2.79
N VAL A 229 -4.48 -3.50 -2.07
CA VAL A 229 -4.21 -4.78 -1.40
C VAL A 229 -4.81 -5.90 -2.24
N GLU A 230 -3.96 -6.82 -2.68
CA GLU A 230 -4.40 -8.06 -3.32
C GLU A 230 -4.46 -9.17 -2.27
N TYR A 231 -5.61 -9.83 -2.18
CA TYR A 231 -5.77 -11.01 -1.35
C TYR A 231 -5.34 -12.27 -2.08
N LYS A 232 -4.94 -13.31 -1.34
CA LYS A 232 -4.66 -14.64 -1.88
C LYS A 232 -5.82 -15.14 -2.75
N LYS A 233 -5.50 -15.63 -3.94
CA LYS A 233 -6.50 -16.04 -4.93
C LYS A 233 -7.03 -17.46 -4.64
N PRO A 234 -8.28 -17.78 -5.06
CA PRO A 234 -8.85 -19.13 -4.94
C PRO A 234 -8.07 -20.22 -5.70
N GLU A 235 -7.31 -19.83 -6.73
CA GLU A 235 -6.46 -20.71 -7.55
C GLU A 235 -5.10 -20.98 -6.90
N ASN A 236 -4.81 -20.39 -5.76
CA ASN A 236 -3.53 -20.53 -5.09
C ASN A 236 -3.20 -22.00 -4.81
N LYS A 237 -1.92 -22.35 -4.88
CA LYS A 237 -1.41 -23.69 -4.58
C LYS A 237 -1.59 -24.10 -3.11
N GLU A 238 -1.92 -23.15 -2.24
CA GLU A 238 -2.12 -23.38 -0.80
C GLU A 238 -3.48 -24.04 -0.54
N LYS A 239 -3.51 -25.37 -0.37
CA LYS A 239 -4.71 -26.10 0.04
C LYS A 239 -5.19 -25.71 1.44
N LEU A 240 -4.22 -25.52 2.35
CA LEU A 240 -4.48 -25.08 3.72
C LEU A 240 -3.28 -24.30 4.22
N TYR A 241 -3.54 -23.13 4.74
CA TYR A 241 -2.58 -22.29 5.46
C TYR A 241 -3.15 -21.96 6.84
N VAL A 242 -2.34 -22.18 7.88
CA VAL A 242 -2.66 -21.79 9.25
C VAL A 242 -1.50 -20.96 9.78
N ASN A 243 -1.79 -19.85 10.43
CA ASN A 243 -0.81 -19.02 11.13
C ASN A 243 -1.29 -18.75 12.55
N LEU A 244 -0.45 -19.05 13.53
CA LEU A 244 -0.64 -18.69 14.93
C LEU A 244 0.47 -17.72 15.33
N TYR A 245 0.09 -16.65 16.00
CA TYR A 245 0.97 -15.58 16.47
C TYR A 245 0.66 -15.25 17.92
N GLY A 246 1.69 -14.87 18.67
CA GLY A 246 1.54 -14.30 20.00
C GLY A 246 2.71 -13.38 20.33
N ASN A 247 2.48 -12.37 21.17
CA ASN A 247 3.51 -11.49 21.70
C ASN A 247 3.47 -11.38 23.23
N GLN A 248 4.53 -10.81 23.81
CA GLN A 248 4.61 -10.67 25.28
C GLN A 248 3.59 -9.68 25.84
N ALA A 249 3.00 -8.79 25.02
CA ALA A 249 1.93 -7.89 25.43
C ALA A 249 0.56 -8.59 25.52
N GLY A 250 0.51 -9.93 25.34
CA GLY A 250 -0.71 -10.73 25.47
C GLY A 250 -1.60 -10.77 24.23
N ARG A 251 -1.15 -10.24 23.07
CA ARG A 251 -1.88 -10.39 21.81
C ARG A 251 -1.70 -11.81 21.29
N ILE A 252 -2.82 -12.44 20.93
CA ILE A 252 -2.88 -13.78 20.31
C ILE A 252 -3.69 -13.67 19.03
N GLU A 253 -3.20 -14.28 17.93
CA GLU A 253 -3.90 -14.35 16.67
C GLU A 253 -3.92 -15.74 16.07
N GLY A 254 -5.05 -16.09 15.48
CA GLY A 254 -5.23 -17.28 14.66
C GLY A 254 -5.75 -16.94 13.28
N ASN A 255 -5.08 -17.46 12.27
CA ASN A 255 -5.48 -17.30 10.87
C ASN A 255 -5.60 -18.65 10.19
N ILE A 256 -6.64 -18.85 9.39
CA ILE A 256 -6.85 -20.02 8.55
C ILE A 256 -7.29 -19.60 7.16
N ASN A 257 -6.62 -20.12 6.13
CA ASN A 257 -6.99 -19.91 4.73
C ASN A 257 -7.03 -21.26 4.04
N SER A 258 -8.04 -21.50 3.21
CA SER A 258 -8.17 -22.74 2.45
C SER A 258 -8.67 -22.45 1.05
N SER A 259 -7.95 -22.94 0.02
CA SER A 259 -8.36 -22.88 -1.39
C SER A 259 -8.88 -24.25 -1.84
N ILE A 260 -10.03 -24.26 -2.48
CA ILE A 260 -10.75 -25.46 -2.88
C ILE A 260 -11.13 -25.34 -4.36
N ARG A 261 -10.67 -26.30 -5.16
CA ARG A 261 -11.12 -26.45 -6.55
C ARG A 261 -12.45 -27.21 -6.57
N VAL A 262 -13.53 -26.50 -6.89
CA VAL A 262 -14.90 -27.08 -6.91
C VAL A 262 -15.17 -27.79 -8.23
N SER A 263 -14.68 -27.21 -9.33
CA SER A 263 -14.80 -27.79 -10.68
C SER A 263 -13.67 -27.22 -11.58
N PRO A 264 -13.53 -27.66 -12.83
CA PRO A 264 -12.55 -27.08 -13.75
C PRO A 264 -12.70 -25.57 -14.00
N LYS A 265 -13.91 -25.01 -13.76
CA LYS A 265 -14.23 -23.60 -13.99
C LYS A 265 -14.43 -22.81 -12.70
N TRP A 266 -14.57 -23.47 -11.56
CA TRP A 266 -14.92 -22.83 -10.30
C TRP A 266 -13.92 -23.16 -9.20
N ASN A 267 -13.38 -22.14 -8.60
CA ASN A 267 -12.54 -22.22 -7.40
C ASN A 267 -13.14 -21.35 -6.29
N THR A 268 -12.94 -21.75 -5.05
CA THR A 268 -13.33 -20.95 -3.88
C THR A 268 -12.23 -20.92 -2.87
N ALA A 269 -12.16 -19.83 -2.11
CA ALA A 269 -11.29 -19.71 -0.95
C ALA A 269 -12.08 -19.20 0.25
N VAL A 270 -11.76 -19.77 1.40
CA VAL A 270 -12.32 -19.38 2.71
C VAL A 270 -11.19 -18.89 3.59
N PHE A 271 -11.40 -17.77 4.25
CA PHE A 271 -10.46 -17.16 5.17
C PHE A 271 -11.15 -16.91 6.51
N GLY A 272 -10.45 -17.21 7.58
CA GLY A 272 -10.87 -16.92 8.94
C GLY A 272 -9.72 -16.25 9.71
N HIS A 273 -10.04 -15.25 10.50
CA HIS A 273 -9.09 -14.56 11.38
C HIS A 273 -9.75 -14.25 12.71
N VAL A 274 -9.03 -14.48 13.78
CA VAL A 274 -9.38 -14.07 15.14
C VAL A 274 -8.16 -13.46 15.78
N SER A 275 -8.31 -12.31 16.40
CA SER A 275 -7.26 -11.64 17.17
C SER A 275 -7.83 -11.16 18.49
N ASN A 276 -7.08 -11.35 19.57
CA ASN A 276 -7.45 -10.89 20.90
C ASN A 276 -6.23 -10.30 21.61
N GLN A 277 -6.45 -9.19 22.30
CA GLN A 277 -5.55 -8.56 23.24
C GLN A 277 -6.34 -8.27 24.51
N SER A 278 -5.95 -8.83 25.65
CA SER A 278 -6.70 -8.68 26.91
C SER A 278 -5.85 -8.21 28.09
N THR A 279 -4.54 -8.05 27.90
CA THR A 279 -3.62 -7.61 28.96
C THR A 279 -3.68 -6.11 29.14
N LEU A 280 -3.85 -5.66 30.38
CA LEU A 280 -3.79 -4.24 30.75
C LEU A 280 -2.31 -3.86 30.93
N ILE A 281 -1.81 -2.95 30.11
CA ILE A 281 -0.41 -2.51 30.07
C ILE A 281 -0.34 -1.01 30.18
N ASP A 282 0.43 -0.55 31.17
CA ASP A 282 0.79 0.85 31.42
C ASP A 282 2.25 0.87 31.89
N HIS A 283 3.18 1.17 30.98
CA HIS A 283 4.61 1.18 31.28
C HIS A 283 5.12 2.55 31.73
N ASN A 284 4.41 3.63 31.37
CA ASN A 284 4.77 5.01 31.70
C ASN A 284 4.16 5.49 33.01
N ASN A 285 3.26 4.68 33.63
CA ASN A 285 2.54 4.94 34.88
C ASN A 285 1.67 6.21 34.84
N ASP A 286 1.04 6.48 33.70
CA ASP A 286 0.06 7.59 33.56
C ASP A 286 -1.38 7.13 33.81
N ASN A 287 -1.57 5.87 34.20
CA ASN A 287 -2.84 5.18 34.41
C ASN A 287 -3.67 4.98 33.14
N PHE A 288 -3.10 5.19 31.93
CA PHE A 288 -3.74 4.86 30.67
C PHE A 288 -3.11 3.62 30.03
N LEU A 289 -3.90 2.86 29.29
CA LEU A 289 -3.41 1.71 28.55
C LEU A 289 -2.51 2.15 27.38
N ASP A 290 -1.25 1.68 27.33
CA ASP A 290 -0.34 1.88 26.20
C ASP A 290 -0.83 1.19 24.93
N ASP A 291 -1.48 0.02 25.05
CA ASP A 291 -2.11 -0.72 23.97
C ASP A 291 -3.57 -1.02 24.34
N PRO A 292 -4.53 -0.76 23.45
CA PRO A 292 -5.94 -1.04 23.71
C PRO A 292 -6.18 -2.55 23.82
N ILE A 293 -7.13 -2.94 24.66
CA ILE A 293 -7.66 -4.31 24.65
C ILE A 293 -8.68 -4.43 23.52
N PHE A 294 -8.67 -5.56 22.80
CA PHE A 294 -9.61 -5.77 21.70
C PHE A 294 -9.86 -7.24 21.39
N THR A 295 -11.00 -7.48 20.77
CA THR A 295 -11.33 -8.75 20.14
C THR A 295 -11.80 -8.45 18.71
N GLN A 296 -11.22 -9.14 17.74
CA GLN A 296 -11.56 -8.99 16.33
C GLN A 296 -11.82 -10.36 15.69
N VAL A 297 -12.88 -10.46 14.92
CA VAL A 297 -13.21 -11.63 14.09
C VAL A 297 -13.43 -11.18 12.66
N ASN A 298 -12.73 -11.80 11.72
CA ASN A 298 -12.90 -11.60 10.29
C ASN A 298 -13.20 -12.94 9.60
N LEU A 299 -14.20 -12.94 8.73
CA LEU A 299 -14.56 -14.06 7.87
C LEU A 299 -14.64 -13.57 6.43
N PHE A 300 -14.05 -14.30 5.50
CA PHE A 300 -14.11 -13.96 4.09
C PHE A 300 -14.25 -15.22 3.24
N ASN A 301 -15.24 -15.23 2.36
CA ASN A 301 -15.39 -16.26 1.33
C ASN A 301 -15.36 -15.60 -0.05
N ARG A 302 -14.54 -16.11 -0.94
CA ARG A 302 -14.44 -15.63 -2.31
C ARG A 302 -14.48 -16.78 -3.31
N TRP A 303 -15.03 -16.48 -4.48
CA TRP A 303 -15.18 -17.41 -5.59
C TRP A 303 -14.54 -16.85 -6.83
N HIS A 304 -14.00 -17.72 -7.64
CA HIS A 304 -13.50 -17.41 -8.96
C HIS A 304 -14.09 -18.36 -10.00
N TYR A 305 -14.60 -17.77 -11.07
CA TYR A 305 -15.09 -18.46 -12.25
C TYR A 305 -14.21 -18.11 -13.43
N HIS A 306 -13.78 -19.09 -14.19
CA HIS A 306 -12.99 -18.91 -15.40
C HIS A 306 -13.53 -19.73 -16.55
N SER A 307 -13.62 -19.11 -17.75
CA SER A 307 -13.92 -19.72 -19.03
C SER A 307 -13.28 -18.91 -20.15
N GLU A 308 -13.24 -19.45 -21.36
CA GLU A 308 -12.66 -18.76 -22.55
C GLU A 308 -13.29 -17.39 -22.85
N LYS A 309 -14.53 -17.15 -22.44
CA LYS A 309 -15.26 -15.91 -22.78
C LYS A 309 -15.54 -15.01 -21.59
N MET A 310 -15.39 -15.53 -20.38
CA MET A 310 -15.78 -14.81 -19.17
C MET A 310 -14.89 -15.21 -18.00
N GLU A 311 -14.47 -14.22 -17.24
CA GLU A 311 -13.86 -14.37 -15.93
C GLU A 311 -14.73 -13.66 -14.89
N GLY A 312 -14.93 -14.26 -13.73
CA GLY A 312 -15.75 -13.70 -12.67
C GLY A 312 -15.16 -13.95 -11.30
N MET A 313 -15.18 -12.93 -10.45
CA MET A 313 -14.74 -13.00 -9.07
C MET A 313 -15.82 -12.40 -8.17
N PHE A 314 -16.20 -13.10 -7.11
CA PHE A 314 -17.19 -12.66 -6.14
C PHE A 314 -16.66 -12.88 -4.73
N GLY A 315 -17.04 -12.04 -3.80
CA GLY A 315 -16.65 -12.23 -2.41
C GLY A 315 -17.60 -11.57 -1.42
N VAL A 316 -17.69 -12.17 -0.24
CA VAL A 316 -18.39 -11.63 0.92
C VAL A 316 -17.47 -11.71 2.11
N LYS A 317 -17.25 -10.56 2.78
CA LYS A 317 -16.41 -10.43 3.96
C LYS A 317 -17.23 -9.84 5.09
N TYR A 318 -17.05 -10.40 6.29
CA TYR A 318 -17.63 -9.91 7.54
C TYR A 318 -16.54 -9.62 8.55
N LEU A 319 -16.67 -8.49 9.23
CA LEU A 319 -15.83 -8.07 10.34
C LEU A 319 -16.70 -7.70 11.54
N ASN A 320 -16.30 -8.18 12.69
CA ASN A 320 -16.74 -7.68 14.00
C ASN A 320 -15.50 -7.36 14.83
N GLU A 321 -15.45 -6.15 15.38
CA GLU A 321 -14.39 -5.72 16.29
C GLU A 321 -14.99 -4.99 17.49
N GLU A 322 -14.52 -5.33 18.68
CA GLU A 322 -14.72 -4.56 19.91
C GLU A 322 -13.35 -4.17 20.45
N ARG A 323 -13.12 -2.85 20.59
CA ARG A 323 -11.86 -2.25 21.03
C ARG A 323 -12.11 -1.31 22.19
N LYS A 324 -11.25 -1.35 23.21
CA LYS A 324 -11.37 -0.58 24.43
C LYS A 324 -10.02 0.01 24.83
N GLY A 325 -10.00 1.25 25.30
CA GLY A 325 -8.85 1.96 25.80
C GLY A 325 -9.24 2.89 26.94
N GLY A 326 -8.27 3.64 27.45
CA GLY A 326 -8.49 4.57 28.56
C GLY A 326 -7.76 4.15 29.81
N GLN A 327 -8.23 4.59 30.97
CA GLN A 327 -7.56 4.33 32.25
C GLN A 327 -7.59 2.85 32.65
N VAL A 328 -6.47 2.36 33.18
CA VAL A 328 -6.31 0.98 33.65
C VAL A 328 -7.34 0.66 34.73
N ASP A 329 -7.57 1.59 35.64
CA ASP A 329 -8.50 1.43 36.74
C ASP A 329 -9.96 1.29 36.29
N TYR A 330 -10.32 1.86 35.13
CA TYR A 330 -11.64 1.69 34.51
C TYR A 330 -11.97 0.22 34.21
N TYR A 331 -10.96 -0.62 33.96
CA TYR A 331 -11.12 -2.05 33.63
C TYR A 331 -10.76 -2.99 34.76
N SER A 332 -9.99 -2.54 35.77
CA SER A 332 -9.43 -3.41 36.80
C SER A 332 -10.21 -3.41 38.10
N ASN A 333 -10.62 -2.24 38.62
CA ASN A 333 -11.18 -2.11 39.96
C ASN A 333 -12.72 -2.11 39.95
N GLU A 334 -13.31 -1.17 39.24
CA GLU A 334 -14.76 -1.02 39.09
C GLU A 334 -15.09 -0.77 37.61
N PRO A 335 -15.27 -1.82 36.81
CA PRO A 335 -15.50 -1.64 35.38
C PRO A 335 -16.67 -0.71 35.08
N GLY A 336 -16.38 0.37 34.34
CA GLY A 336 -17.38 1.37 33.93
C GLY A 336 -17.70 2.42 34.99
N ALA A 337 -16.83 2.63 36.00
CA ALA A 337 -16.98 3.72 36.97
C ALA A 337 -17.04 5.07 36.24
N LYS A 338 -18.02 5.92 36.61
CA LYS A 338 -18.30 7.20 35.90
C LYS A 338 -17.20 8.25 36.06
N ASP A 339 -16.38 8.10 37.09
CA ASP A 339 -15.28 9.03 37.39
C ASP A 339 -13.97 8.64 36.70
N LEU A 340 -13.95 7.51 35.96
CA LEU A 340 -12.79 7.00 35.24
C LEU A 340 -13.01 7.10 33.72
N TYR A 341 -11.96 7.45 33.00
CA TYR A 341 -12.01 7.61 31.56
C TYR A 341 -11.88 6.26 30.83
N GLY A 342 -12.91 5.90 30.07
CA GLY A 342 -12.91 4.72 29.23
C GLY A 342 -13.27 5.07 27.78
N THR A 343 -12.80 4.27 26.84
CA THR A 343 -13.22 4.32 25.44
C THR A 343 -13.67 2.94 24.97
N GLU A 344 -14.68 2.91 24.12
CA GLU A 344 -15.11 1.68 23.45
C GLU A 344 -15.46 1.99 21.99
N ILE A 345 -15.00 1.15 21.09
CA ILE A 345 -15.29 1.20 19.67
C ILE A 345 -15.84 -0.17 19.27
N LYS A 346 -17.12 -0.23 18.89
CA LYS A 346 -17.77 -1.42 18.36
C LYS A 346 -18.00 -1.25 16.87
N THR A 347 -17.47 -2.16 16.08
CA THR A 347 -17.57 -2.15 14.63
C THR A 347 -18.21 -3.43 14.11
N ASN A 348 -19.25 -3.28 13.29
CA ASN A 348 -19.80 -4.34 12.45
C ASN A 348 -19.71 -3.92 10.99
N ARG A 349 -19.04 -4.73 10.16
CA ARG A 349 -18.86 -4.40 8.76
C ARG A 349 -19.10 -5.60 7.86
N LEU A 350 -19.93 -5.41 6.85
CA LEU A 350 -20.19 -6.39 5.81
C LEU A 350 -19.79 -5.80 4.46
N GLU A 351 -18.97 -6.53 3.72
CA GLU A 351 -18.53 -6.16 2.38
C GLU A 351 -18.94 -7.26 1.39
N ALA A 352 -19.50 -6.88 0.25
CA ALA A 352 -19.78 -7.78 -0.84
C ALA A 352 -19.28 -7.16 -2.15
N PHE A 353 -18.65 -7.96 -3.02
CA PHE A 353 -18.17 -7.47 -4.30
C PHE A 353 -18.33 -8.49 -5.42
N SER A 354 -18.39 -7.98 -6.65
CA SER A 354 -18.28 -8.75 -7.87
C SER A 354 -17.40 -8.04 -8.88
N LYS A 355 -16.56 -8.82 -9.57
CA LYS A 355 -15.75 -8.37 -10.71
C LYS A 355 -16.02 -9.35 -11.84
N THR A 356 -16.50 -8.88 -12.96
CA THR A 356 -16.83 -9.74 -14.12
C THR A 356 -16.19 -9.16 -15.36
N GLY A 357 -15.42 -9.98 -16.07
CA GLY A 357 -14.80 -9.67 -17.34
C GLY A 357 -15.38 -10.51 -18.47
N PHE A 358 -15.72 -9.89 -19.57
CA PHE A 358 -16.17 -10.55 -20.80
C PHE A 358 -15.14 -10.30 -21.91
N PHE A 359 -14.57 -11.37 -22.47
CA PHE A 359 -13.66 -11.32 -23.60
C PHE A 359 -14.43 -11.37 -24.90
N LEU A 360 -14.26 -10.37 -25.75
CA LEU A 360 -14.96 -10.27 -27.01
C LEU A 360 -14.16 -10.96 -28.13
N LYS A 361 -14.80 -11.20 -29.27
CA LYS A 361 -14.18 -11.90 -30.43
C LYS A 361 -12.97 -11.16 -31.00
N ARG A 362 -12.97 -9.82 -30.92
CA ARG A 362 -11.83 -8.99 -31.32
C ARG A 362 -10.72 -9.13 -30.27
N PRO A 363 -9.48 -9.49 -30.65
CA PRO A 363 -8.37 -9.54 -29.70
C PRO A 363 -8.24 -8.25 -28.89
N GLU A 364 -7.70 -8.33 -27.68
CA GLU A 364 -7.48 -7.18 -26.75
C GLU A 364 -8.75 -6.33 -26.51
N THR A 365 -9.93 -6.93 -26.72
CA THR A 365 -11.19 -6.22 -26.52
C THR A 365 -12.03 -6.92 -25.45
N SER A 366 -12.37 -6.17 -24.40
CA SER A 366 -13.08 -6.70 -23.24
C SER A 366 -14.06 -5.69 -22.64
N ILE A 367 -15.01 -6.23 -21.89
CA ILE A 367 -15.90 -5.45 -21.02
C ILE A 367 -15.62 -5.93 -19.59
N GLY A 368 -15.31 -5.01 -18.70
CA GLY A 368 -15.17 -5.26 -17.26
C GLY A 368 -16.27 -4.57 -16.49
N TRP A 369 -16.86 -5.26 -15.53
CA TRP A 369 -17.85 -4.68 -14.64
C TRP A 369 -17.54 -5.04 -13.19
N ILE A 370 -17.32 -4.00 -12.39
CA ILE A 370 -17.00 -4.10 -10.97
C ILE A 370 -18.17 -3.52 -10.18
N ASN A 371 -18.60 -4.24 -9.15
CA ASN A 371 -19.57 -3.75 -8.18
C ASN A 371 -19.10 -4.08 -6.78
N SER A 372 -19.35 -3.19 -5.84
CA SER A 372 -19.17 -3.46 -4.42
C SER A 372 -20.24 -2.78 -3.59
N TYR A 373 -20.56 -3.40 -2.48
CA TYR A 373 -21.45 -2.86 -1.47
C TYR A 373 -20.82 -3.06 -0.09
N ILE A 374 -20.83 -2.01 0.71
CA ILE A 374 -20.30 -2.00 2.08
C ILE A 374 -21.41 -1.49 2.99
N PHE A 375 -21.67 -2.25 4.03
CA PHE A 375 -22.43 -1.86 5.21
C PHE A 375 -21.44 -1.72 6.35
N HIS A 376 -21.43 -0.58 7.05
CA HIS A 376 -20.56 -0.31 8.19
C HIS A 376 -21.34 0.38 9.30
N ASP A 377 -21.42 -0.28 10.45
CA ASP A 377 -22.05 0.22 11.67
C ASP A 377 -20.98 0.35 12.75
N MET A 378 -20.83 1.54 13.32
CA MET A 378 -19.83 1.87 14.30
C MET A 378 -20.49 2.61 15.45
N ASN A 379 -20.33 2.09 16.68
CA ASN A 379 -20.84 2.70 17.90
C ASN A 379 -19.66 2.92 18.85
N THR A 380 -19.45 4.17 19.27
CA THR A 380 -18.24 4.52 20.02
C THR A 380 -18.54 5.50 21.16
N TYR A 381 -17.71 5.43 22.20
CA TYR A 381 -17.58 6.52 23.16
C TYR A 381 -16.10 6.75 23.52
N PHE A 382 -15.79 8.00 23.86
CA PHE A 382 -14.47 8.47 24.28
C PHE A 382 -14.67 9.38 25.50
N GLY A 383 -14.58 8.78 26.70
CA GLY A 383 -15.02 9.45 27.92
C GLY A 383 -16.49 9.89 27.82
N ASN A 384 -16.74 11.20 27.79
CA ASN A 384 -18.06 11.77 27.63
C ASN A 384 -18.53 11.97 26.19
N ASN A 385 -17.63 11.85 25.21
CA ASN A 385 -17.97 12.02 23.81
C ASN A 385 -18.52 10.70 23.24
N LYS A 386 -19.73 10.76 22.70
CA LYS A 386 -20.38 9.62 22.05
C LYS A 386 -20.46 9.88 20.54
N TYR A 387 -20.01 8.91 19.72
CA TYR A 387 -20.17 8.97 18.28
C TYR A 387 -20.72 7.64 17.77
N ASP A 388 -21.84 7.72 17.08
CA ASP A 388 -22.48 6.60 16.38
C ASP A 388 -22.48 6.92 14.89
N GLY A 389 -22.10 5.98 14.05
CA GLY A 389 -22.05 6.14 12.59
C GLY A 389 -22.56 4.91 11.86
N LEU A 390 -23.43 5.14 10.90
CA LEU A 390 -23.90 4.13 9.95
C LEU A 390 -23.56 4.56 8.52
N GLN A 391 -22.88 3.69 7.77
CA GLN A 391 -22.54 3.93 6.36
C GLN A 391 -23.05 2.80 5.47
N HIS A 392 -23.68 3.20 4.35
CA HIS A 392 -23.91 2.36 3.20
C HIS A 392 -23.13 2.91 2.02
N HIS A 393 -22.20 2.14 1.50
CA HIS A 393 -21.42 2.53 0.32
C HIS A 393 -21.69 1.55 -0.83
N PHE A 394 -22.01 2.07 -2.01
CA PHE A 394 -22.14 1.28 -3.22
C PHE A 394 -21.26 1.88 -4.32
N TYR A 395 -20.47 1.03 -4.94
CA TYR A 395 -19.60 1.37 -6.06
C TYR A 395 -19.88 0.47 -7.25
N SER A 396 -20.08 1.07 -8.43
CA SER A 396 -20.21 0.34 -9.69
C SER A 396 -19.32 1.00 -10.74
N ASN A 397 -18.57 0.21 -11.51
CA ASN A 397 -17.69 0.69 -12.57
C ASN A 397 -17.72 -0.26 -13.77
N LEU A 398 -18.29 0.23 -14.87
CA LEU A 398 -18.39 -0.48 -16.15
C LEU A 398 -17.33 0.07 -17.10
N MET A 399 -16.47 -0.78 -17.63
CA MET A 399 -15.35 -0.44 -18.49
C MET A 399 -15.41 -1.22 -19.79
N PHE A 400 -15.16 -0.55 -20.89
CA PHE A 400 -14.93 -1.13 -22.21
C PHE A 400 -13.53 -0.80 -22.66
N GLN A 401 -12.73 -1.81 -22.99
CA GLN A 401 -11.40 -1.65 -23.53
C GLN A 401 -11.30 -2.21 -24.94
N THR A 402 -10.62 -1.50 -25.82
CA THR A 402 -10.30 -1.95 -27.19
C THR A 402 -9.06 -1.20 -27.70
N TYR A 403 -8.61 -1.50 -28.90
CA TYR A 403 -7.52 -0.78 -29.56
C TYR A 403 -7.98 -0.07 -30.83
N ILE A 404 -7.26 1.01 -31.19
CA ILE A 404 -7.47 1.79 -32.43
C ILE A 404 -6.36 1.41 -33.39
N SER A 405 -6.71 0.93 -34.59
CA SER A 405 -5.76 0.51 -35.64
C SER A 405 -4.90 -0.69 -35.26
N ASN A 406 -4.06 -0.59 -34.23
CA ASN A 406 -3.20 -1.66 -33.73
C ASN A 406 -3.11 -1.61 -32.20
N THR A 407 -2.53 -2.64 -31.59
CA THR A 407 -2.43 -2.80 -30.13
C THR A 407 -1.51 -1.82 -29.43
N ALA A 408 -0.75 -0.98 -30.17
CA ALA A 408 -0.01 0.13 -29.60
C ALA A 408 -0.92 1.28 -29.13
N HIS A 409 -2.16 1.33 -29.58
CA HIS A 409 -3.11 2.39 -29.33
C HIS A 409 -4.35 1.85 -28.63
N VAL A 410 -4.30 1.72 -27.32
CA VAL A 410 -5.42 1.20 -26.53
C VAL A 410 -6.30 2.36 -26.05
N ILE A 411 -7.61 2.17 -26.16
CA ILE A 411 -8.61 3.07 -25.58
C ILE A 411 -9.45 2.30 -24.55
N THR A 412 -9.63 2.90 -23.39
CA THR A 412 -10.56 2.44 -22.36
C THR A 412 -11.57 3.53 -22.11
N ALA A 413 -12.86 3.21 -22.20
CA ALA A 413 -13.95 4.12 -21.85
C ALA A 413 -14.89 3.44 -20.87
N GLY A 414 -15.54 4.23 -20.02
CA GLY A 414 -16.41 3.63 -19.01
C GLY A 414 -17.32 4.63 -18.33
N ALA A 415 -18.19 4.08 -17.51
CA ALA A 415 -19.09 4.81 -16.63
C ALA A 415 -19.03 4.21 -15.23
N SER A 416 -19.10 5.08 -14.24
CA SER A 416 -19.10 4.66 -12.85
C SER A 416 -20.21 5.35 -12.06
N TYR A 417 -20.53 4.77 -10.94
CA TYR A 417 -21.48 5.32 -10.00
C TYR A 417 -20.99 5.04 -8.58
N VAL A 418 -20.89 6.09 -7.78
CA VAL A 418 -20.62 6.03 -6.35
C VAL A 418 -21.85 6.51 -5.61
N PHE A 419 -22.24 5.78 -4.61
CA PHE A 419 -23.29 6.14 -3.67
C PHE A 419 -22.80 5.97 -2.26
N ASP A 420 -22.90 7.03 -1.46
CA ASP A 420 -22.59 7.03 -0.04
C ASP A 420 -23.77 7.59 0.75
N TYR A 421 -24.25 6.81 1.69
CA TYR A 421 -25.19 7.25 2.70
C TYR A 421 -24.51 7.17 4.07
N PHE A 422 -24.53 8.30 4.78
CA PHE A 422 -24.06 8.41 6.16
C PHE A 422 -25.18 8.88 7.06
N ASP A 423 -25.30 8.21 8.19
CA ASP A 423 -26.10 8.67 9.33
C ASP A 423 -25.18 8.66 10.54
N GLU A 424 -24.76 9.87 10.95
CA GLU A 424 -23.74 10.09 11.98
C GLU A 424 -24.36 10.90 13.11
N ASN A 425 -24.03 10.56 14.33
CA ASN A 425 -24.45 11.28 15.52
C ASN A 425 -23.25 11.49 16.45
N LEU A 426 -22.87 12.75 16.68
CA LEU A 426 -21.86 13.14 17.65
C LEU A 426 -22.54 13.82 18.83
N ASN A 427 -22.56 13.16 19.98
CA ASN A 427 -23.29 13.58 21.17
C ASN A 427 -24.77 13.81 20.81
N ASP A 428 -25.26 15.06 20.91
CA ASP A 428 -26.64 15.43 20.58
C ASP A 428 -26.81 16.03 19.17
N SER A 429 -25.75 15.96 18.33
CA SER A 429 -25.73 16.54 16.99
C SER A 429 -25.77 15.47 15.92
N ALA A 430 -26.86 15.44 15.13
CA ALA A 430 -27.01 14.52 14.03
C ALA A 430 -26.50 15.12 12.71
N PHE A 431 -25.76 14.30 11.96
CA PHE A 431 -25.24 14.62 10.63
C PHE A 431 -25.67 13.51 9.68
N SER A 432 -26.43 13.82 8.67
CA SER A 432 -26.75 12.85 7.62
C SER A 432 -26.30 13.35 6.27
N ARG A 433 -25.72 12.48 5.47
CA ARG A 433 -25.30 12.80 4.12
C ARG A 433 -25.74 11.71 3.15
N ASN A 434 -26.25 12.13 2.02
CA ASN A 434 -26.61 11.27 0.92
C ASN A 434 -25.92 11.79 -0.34
N GLU A 435 -24.92 11.07 -0.82
CA GLU A 435 -24.02 11.48 -1.88
C GLU A 435 -24.16 10.53 -3.09
N HIS A 436 -24.37 11.10 -4.27
CA HIS A 436 -24.51 10.39 -5.52
C HIS A 436 -23.55 10.97 -6.55
N VAL A 437 -22.63 10.17 -7.06
CA VAL A 437 -21.64 10.61 -8.03
C VAL A 437 -21.61 9.71 -9.26
N PRO A 438 -22.52 9.90 -10.23
CA PRO A 438 -22.36 9.34 -11.56
C PRO A 438 -21.19 9.98 -12.29
N GLY A 439 -20.42 9.18 -13.02
CA GLY A 439 -19.27 9.66 -13.77
C GLY A 439 -19.02 8.88 -15.05
N VAL A 440 -18.38 9.53 -15.99
CA VAL A 440 -17.92 8.92 -17.25
C VAL A 440 -16.44 9.24 -17.45
N PHE A 441 -15.71 8.34 -18.07
CA PHE A 441 -14.29 8.52 -18.31
C PHE A 441 -13.84 7.91 -19.62
N THR A 442 -12.75 8.43 -20.14
CA THR A 442 -11.99 7.83 -21.23
C THR A 442 -10.49 7.95 -20.97
N GLU A 443 -9.76 6.94 -21.37
CA GLU A 443 -8.32 6.83 -21.20
C GLU A 443 -7.72 6.29 -22.49
N TYR A 444 -6.70 6.96 -22.99
CA TYR A 444 -5.96 6.56 -24.16
C TYR A 444 -4.54 6.20 -23.75
N THR A 445 -4.10 5.01 -24.12
CA THR A 445 -2.73 4.53 -23.92
C THR A 445 -2.03 4.39 -25.27
N TRP A 446 -0.91 5.08 -25.42
CA TRP A 446 -0.01 4.91 -26.54
C TRP A 446 1.25 4.22 -26.06
N ASN A 447 1.46 2.98 -26.54
CA ASN A 447 2.59 2.16 -26.16
C ASN A 447 3.49 1.91 -27.36
N LEU A 448 4.68 2.50 -27.35
CA LEU A 448 5.77 2.13 -28.26
C LEU A 448 6.70 1.20 -27.48
N PRO A 449 6.69 -0.10 -27.76
CA PRO A 449 7.50 -1.08 -27.07
C PRO A 449 8.96 -0.62 -26.96
N GLU A 450 9.59 -0.86 -25.80
CA GLU A 450 10.97 -0.51 -25.46
C GLU A 450 11.31 1.00 -25.43
N LYS A 451 10.45 1.91 -25.90
CA LYS A 451 10.79 3.32 -26.03
C LYS A 451 9.98 4.20 -25.06
N PHE A 452 8.69 4.28 -25.25
CA PHE A 452 7.85 5.05 -24.34
C PHE A 452 6.41 4.55 -24.27
N THR A 453 5.76 4.85 -23.18
CA THR A 453 4.32 4.66 -23.00
C THR A 453 3.72 5.96 -22.47
N LEU A 454 2.66 6.43 -23.11
CA LEU A 454 1.88 7.59 -22.69
C LEU A 454 0.46 7.15 -22.36
N LEU A 455 -0.07 7.61 -21.24
CA LEU A 455 -1.46 7.44 -20.86
C LEU A 455 -2.06 8.81 -20.58
N ALA A 456 -3.09 9.16 -21.33
CA ALA A 456 -3.85 10.38 -21.14
C ALA A 456 -5.30 10.02 -20.81
N GLY A 457 -5.79 10.47 -19.68
CA GLY A 457 -7.13 10.19 -19.20
C GLY A 457 -7.88 11.46 -18.83
N ILE A 458 -9.17 11.46 -19.09
CA ILE A 458 -10.09 12.47 -18.62
C ILE A 458 -11.35 11.81 -18.06
N ARG A 459 -11.82 12.34 -16.94
CA ARG A 459 -13.02 11.90 -16.26
C ARG A 459 -13.91 13.10 -15.94
N ALA A 460 -15.19 12.94 -16.09
CA ALA A 460 -16.22 13.92 -15.77
C ALA A 460 -17.23 13.30 -14.82
N ASP A 461 -17.45 13.93 -13.68
CA ASP A 461 -18.32 13.46 -12.62
C ASP A 461 -19.33 14.54 -12.24
N TRP A 462 -20.51 14.11 -11.80
CA TRP A 462 -21.54 14.98 -11.27
C TRP A 462 -21.88 14.53 -9.85
N ASP A 463 -21.49 15.36 -8.89
CA ASP A 463 -21.82 15.16 -7.48
C ASP A 463 -23.07 15.97 -7.12
N ASN A 464 -24.03 15.36 -6.47
CA ASN A 464 -25.26 16.05 -6.07
C ASN A 464 -25.04 17.14 -5.01
N LEU A 465 -23.91 17.10 -4.27
CA LEU A 465 -23.57 18.09 -3.22
C LEU A 465 -22.70 19.20 -3.76
N TYR A 466 -21.74 18.88 -4.68
CA TYR A 466 -20.70 19.80 -5.15
C TYR A 466 -20.75 20.13 -6.64
N GLY A 467 -21.72 19.53 -7.37
CA GLY A 467 -21.93 19.79 -8.80
C GLY A 467 -20.94 19.08 -9.71
N PHE A 468 -20.76 19.64 -10.90
CA PHE A 468 -19.92 19.09 -11.96
C PHE A 468 -18.45 19.39 -11.77
N PHE A 469 -17.60 18.36 -11.97
CA PHE A 469 -16.15 18.53 -11.98
C PHE A 469 -15.45 17.58 -12.96
N VAL A 470 -14.22 17.94 -13.36
CA VAL A 470 -13.42 17.20 -14.32
C VAL A 470 -12.07 16.84 -13.70
N THR A 471 -11.63 15.61 -13.95
CA THR A 471 -10.38 15.06 -13.44
C THR A 471 -9.48 14.63 -14.61
N PRO A 472 -8.59 15.51 -15.11
CA PRO A 472 -7.59 15.16 -16.13
C PRO A 472 -6.38 14.50 -15.46
N ARG A 473 -5.79 13.48 -16.12
CA ARG A 473 -4.55 12.79 -15.67
C ARG A 473 -3.68 12.42 -16.87
N LEU A 474 -2.38 12.55 -16.69
CA LEU A 474 -1.37 12.24 -17.69
C LEU A 474 -0.23 11.46 -17.03
N HIS A 475 0.20 10.37 -17.67
CA HIS A 475 1.35 9.60 -17.25
C HIS A 475 2.24 9.32 -18.47
N LEU A 476 3.52 9.44 -18.27
CA LEU A 476 4.55 9.16 -19.26
C LEU A 476 5.59 8.22 -18.65
N ARG A 477 5.94 7.19 -19.37
CA ARG A 477 7.12 6.35 -19.12
C ARG A 477 8.01 6.43 -20.36
N TYR A 478 9.30 6.77 -20.14
CA TYR A 478 10.29 6.88 -21.21
C TYR A 478 11.54 6.11 -20.83
N ASN A 479 11.91 5.13 -21.65
CA ASN A 479 13.16 4.39 -21.51
C ASN A 479 14.27 5.19 -22.18
N ILE A 480 15.06 5.91 -21.38
CA ILE A 480 16.23 6.68 -21.90
C ILE A 480 17.25 5.67 -22.43
N THR A 481 17.49 4.61 -21.66
CA THR A 481 18.27 3.42 -22.05
C THR A 481 17.53 2.16 -21.56
N LYS A 482 18.06 0.96 -21.84
CA LYS A 482 17.54 -0.29 -21.25
C LYS A 482 17.67 -0.34 -19.73
N GLN A 483 18.61 0.41 -19.16
CA GLN A 483 18.86 0.49 -17.72
C GLN A 483 18.29 1.75 -17.06
N THR A 484 17.87 2.76 -17.86
CA THR A 484 17.42 4.05 -17.32
C THR A 484 15.98 4.31 -17.75
N VAL A 485 15.08 4.39 -16.78
CA VAL A 485 13.65 4.62 -17.01
C VAL A 485 13.23 5.90 -16.30
N LEU A 486 12.69 6.85 -17.05
CA LEU A 486 12.06 8.06 -16.53
C LEU A 486 10.54 7.91 -16.58
N ARG A 487 9.87 8.25 -15.49
CA ARG A 487 8.42 8.37 -15.42
C ARG A 487 8.03 9.77 -14.98
N ALA A 488 6.97 10.30 -15.58
CA ALA A 488 6.39 11.57 -15.18
C ALA A 488 4.88 11.43 -15.06
N SER A 489 4.29 12.13 -14.12
CA SER A 489 2.84 12.18 -13.92
C SER A 489 2.38 13.60 -13.63
N ALA A 490 1.18 13.94 -14.08
CA ALA A 490 0.49 15.15 -13.70
C ALA A 490 -1.02 14.88 -13.70
N GLY A 491 -1.72 15.33 -12.67
CA GLY A 491 -3.15 15.11 -12.64
C GLY A 491 -3.84 15.78 -11.47
N ARG A 492 -5.16 15.81 -11.55
CA ARG A 492 -6.03 16.35 -10.53
C ARG A 492 -6.68 15.22 -9.75
N GLY A 493 -6.82 15.39 -8.43
CA GLY A 493 -7.65 14.57 -7.57
C GLY A 493 -8.65 15.43 -6.80
N SER A 494 -9.77 14.82 -6.42
CA SER A 494 -10.83 15.48 -5.64
C SER A 494 -11.43 14.48 -4.65
N ARG A 495 -11.91 14.94 -3.49
CA ARG A 495 -12.59 14.09 -2.51
C ARG A 495 -13.54 14.89 -1.63
N THR A 496 -14.55 14.19 -1.10
CA THR A 496 -15.42 14.71 -0.05
C THR A 496 -14.82 14.39 1.32
N ALA A 497 -14.73 15.38 2.20
CA ALA A 497 -14.24 15.19 3.55
C ALA A 497 -15.30 14.55 4.45
N ASN A 498 -14.93 13.52 5.22
CA ASN A 498 -15.75 12.91 6.26
C ASN A 498 -15.21 13.36 7.62
N VAL A 499 -15.53 14.62 7.99
CA VAL A 499 -14.83 15.37 9.05
C VAL A 499 -14.73 14.62 10.36
N ILE A 500 -15.81 14.04 10.86
CA ILE A 500 -15.80 13.35 12.15
C ILE A 500 -15.16 11.97 12.01
N ALA A 501 -15.62 11.14 11.07
CA ALA A 501 -15.14 9.78 10.88
C ALA A 501 -13.63 9.68 10.58
N GLU A 502 -13.06 10.68 9.88
CA GLU A 502 -11.62 10.76 9.56
C GLU A 502 -10.76 11.28 10.72
N ASN A 503 -11.38 11.82 11.76
CA ASN A 503 -10.71 12.49 12.88
C ASN A 503 -11.21 12.00 14.24
N LEU A 504 -11.62 10.74 14.37
CA LEU A 504 -12.11 10.15 15.61
C LEU A 504 -11.09 10.24 16.76
N SER A 505 -9.79 10.24 16.44
CA SER A 505 -8.72 10.46 17.39
C SER A 505 -8.82 11.81 18.14
N LEU A 506 -9.47 12.80 17.54
CA LEU A 506 -9.70 14.11 18.20
C LEU A 506 -10.84 14.07 19.21
N LEU A 507 -11.62 12.99 19.28
CA LEU A 507 -12.60 12.77 20.35
C LEU A 507 -11.94 12.33 21.66
N THR A 508 -10.64 11.98 21.63
CA THR A 508 -9.82 11.73 22.83
C THR A 508 -9.24 13.00 23.42
N THR A 509 -9.90 14.12 23.21
CA THR A 509 -9.56 15.44 23.79
C THR A 509 -10.79 16.06 24.42
N SER A 510 -10.58 17.04 25.31
CA SER A 510 -11.66 17.84 25.90
C SER A 510 -12.27 18.84 24.92
N ARG A 511 -11.66 19.06 23.75
CA ARG A 511 -12.06 20.08 22.78
C ARG A 511 -13.30 19.67 21.99
N ARG A 512 -14.10 20.66 21.61
CA ARG A 512 -15.31 20.47 20.81
C ARG A 512 -15.09 20.82 19.34
N PHE A 513 -15.67 20.03 18.44
CA PHE A 513 -15.66 20.35 17.02
C PHE A 513 -16.56 21.54 16.71
N VAL A 514 -16.05 22.51 15.95
CA VAL A 514 -16.79 23.66 15.42
C VAL A 514 -16.55 23.76 13.91
N ILE A 515 -17.56 23.42 13.12
CA ILE A 515 -17.55 23.60 11.67
C ILE A 515 -18.00 25.04 11.40
N LYS A 516 -17.06 25.91 10.97
CA LYS A 516 -17.29 27.35 10.82
C LYS A 516 -18.17 27.75 9.65
N GLU A 517 -18.19 26.90 8.61
CA GLU A 517 -18.83 27.19 7.33
C GLU A 517 -19.20 25.90 6.58
N LYS A 518 -19.94 26.03 5.48
CA LYS A 518 -20.16 24.91 4.58
C LYS A 518 -18.82 24.49 3.97
N LEU A 519 -18.46 23.24 4.15
CA LEU A 519 -17.22 22.68 3.60
C LEU A 519 -17.37 22.37 2.11
N ASP A 520 -16.36 22.76 1.35
CA ASP A 520 -16.25 22.46 -0.07
C ASP A 520 -15.46 21.16 -0.32
N MET A 521 -15.63 20.59 -1.50
CA MET A 521 -14.87 19.44 -1.95
C MET A 521 -13.36 19.74 -1.94
N GLU A 522 -12.56 18.89 -1.32
CA GLU A 522 -11.10 18.99 -1.35
C GLU A 522 -10.59 18.67 -2.77
N LYS A 523 -9.67 19.49 -3.28
CA LYS A 523 -9.16 19.39 -4.65
C LYS A 523 -7.68 19.77 -4.68
N ALA A 524 -6.89 18.96 -5.39
CA ALA A 524 -5.46 19.25 -5.56
C ALA A 524 -4.93 18.82 -6.93
N TRP A 525 -3.87 19.48 -7.36
CA TRP A 525 -2.99 19.02 -8.43
C TRP A 525 -1.82 18.25 -7.84
N ASN A 526 -1.44 17.16 -8.47
CA ASN A 526 -0.23 16.42 -8.14
C ASN A 526 0.64 16.28 -9.39
N TYR A 527 1.95 16.48 -9.19
CA TYR A 527 2.99 16.36 -10.22
C TYR A 527 4.07 15.42 -9.70
N GLY A 528 4.54 14.50 -10.53
CA GLY A 528 5.55 13.52 -10.15
C GLY A 528 6.60 13.31 -11.22
N LEU A 529 7.84 13.14 -10.78
CA LEU A 529 8.98 12.66 -11.57
C LEU A 529 9.63 11.49 -10.83
N HIS A 530 9.91 10.42 -11.55
CA HIS A 530 10.55 9.24 -11.00
C HIS A 530 11.59 8.71 -11.99
N LEU A 531 12.82 8.59 -11.54
CA LEU A 531 13.96 8.04 -12.28
C LEU A 531 14.37 6.70 -11.65
N THR A 532 14.38 5.65 -12.46
CA THR A 532 14.96 4.35 -12.09
C THR A 532 16.22 4.12 -12.89
N GLN A 533 17.33 3.83 -12.22
CA GLN A 533 18.58 3.44 -12.82
C GLN A 533 19.01 2.07 -12.34
N TYR A 534 19.29 1.16 -13.28
CA TYR A 534 19.87 -0.14 -13.00
C TYR A 534 21.35 -0.11 -13.35
N ILE A 535 22.20 -0.63 -12.47
CA ILE A 535 23.66 -0.66 -12.63
C ILE A 535 24.15 -2.06 -12.31
N ASP A 536 24.89 -2.67 -13.23
CA ASP A 536 25.60 -3.91 -12.95
C ASP A 536 26.84 -3.62 -12.12
N LEU A 537 26.82 -4.00 -10.86
CA LEU A 537 27.92 -3.82 -9.93
C LEU A 537 28.39 -5.20 -9.43
N LEU A 538 29.66 -5.54 -9.73
CA LEU A 538 30.27 -6.83 -9.34
C LEU A 538 29.47 -8.06 -9.82
N GLY A 539 28.85 -7.98 -11.01
CA GLY A 539 28.07 -9.06 -11.58
C GLY A 539 26.68 -9.23 -11.01
N LYS A 540 26.19 -8.26 -10.25
CA LYS A 540 24.84 -8.18 -9.71
C LYS A 540 24.21 -6.85 -10.03
N GLU A 541 22.90 -6.85 -10.17
CA GLU A 541 22.16 -5.65 -10.48
C GLU A 541 21.84 -4.84 -9.21
N MET A 542 22.23 -3.58 -9.22
CA MET A 542 21.84 -2.57 -8.24
C MET A 542 20.75 -1.68 -8.85
N SER A 543 19.67 -1.43 -8.13
CA SER A 543 18.66 -0.47 -8.53
C SER A 543 18.75 0.81 -7.71
N ILE A 544 18.66 1.96 -8.39
CA ILE A 544 18.58 3.29 -7.78
C ILE A 544 17.28 3.92 -8.26
N ASN A 545 16.43 4.31 -7.32
CA ASN A 545 15.19 5.01 -7.57
C ASN A 545 15.30 6.41 -6.96
N ALA A 546 15.08 7.45 -7.76
CA ALA A 546 15.03 8.83 -7.31
C ALA A 546 13.70 9.45 -7.74
N GLU A 547 13.00 10.08 -6.82
CA GLU A 547 11.66 10.59 -7.07
C GLU A 547 11.43 11.95 -6.42
N PHE A 548 10.62 12.73 -7.11
CA PHE A 548 10.12 14.00 -6.64
C PHE A 548 8.61 14.08 -6.91
N TYR A 549 7.85 14.46 -5.90
CA TYR A 549 6.42 14.72 -6.03
C TYR A 549 6.06 16.06 -5.42
N ARG A 550 5.17 16.78 -6.08
CA ARG A 550 4.55 18.00 -5.57
C ARG A 550 3.02 17.89 -5.63
N THR A 551 2.39 18.20 -4.51
CA THR A 551 0.94 18.36 -4.41
C THR A 551 0.63 19.82 -4.09
N ASP A 552 -0.26 20.45 -4.86
CA ASP A 552 -0.77 21.80 -4.61
C ASP A 552 -2.28 21.72 -4.39
N PHE A 553 -2.76 22.10 -3.22
CA PHE A 553 -4.19 22.13 -2.94
C PHE A 553 -4.85 23.37 -3.54
N ILE A 554 -5.99 23.16 -4.20
CA ILE A 554 -6.90 24.21 -4.65
C ILE A 554 -7.85 24.55 -3.50
N ASN A 555 -8.35 23.51 -2.82
CA ASN A 555 -9.09 23.57 -1.56
C ASN A 555 -8.73 22.36 -0.70
N GLN A 556 -8.68 22.57 0.60
CA GLN A 556 -8.44 21.59 1.64
C GLN A 556 -9.31 21.91 2.84
N VAL A 557 -9.83 20.89 3.50
CA VAL A 557 -10.51 21.08 4.81
C VAL A 557 -9.43 21.11 5.89
N ILE A 558 -9.32 22.26 6.53
CA ILE A 558 -8.36 22.52 7.60
C ILE A 558 -8.96 22.10 8.94
N ILE A 559 -8.20 21.30 9.69
CA ILE A 559 -8.50 20.90 11.06
C ILE A 559 -7.54 21.65 11.97
N ASP A 560 -8.01 22.73 12.52
CA ASP A 560 -7.21 23.67 13.32
C ASP A 560 -7.35 23.36 14.81
N LYS A 561 -6.25 22.92 15.42
CA LYS A 561 -6.12 22.60 16.84
C LYS A 561 -5.38 23.68 17.64
N GLU A 562 -4.93 24.75 16.98
CA GLU A 562 -3.94 25.67 17.53
C GLU A 562 -4.50 27.03 17.93
N HIS A 563 -5.62 27.46 17.34
CA HIS A 563 -6.18 28.79 17.61
C HIS A 563 -7.27 28.81 18.70
N SER A 564 -7.50 27.69 19.35
CA SER A 564 -8.43 27.64 20.48
C SER A 564 -8.07 26.52 21.44
N PRO A 565 -7.97 26.78 22.73
CA PRO A 565 -7.77 25.74 23.72
C PRO A 565 -9.00 24.82 23.87
N ASP A 566 -10.21 25.34 23.62
CA ASP A 566 -11.49 24.64 23.86
C ASP A 566 -12.12 24.02 22.62
N HIS A 567 -11.67 24.41 21.41
CA HIS A 567 -12.32 24.03 20.18
C HIS A 567 -11.34 23.55 19.12
N ILE A 568 -11.78 22.57 18.34
CA ILE A 568 -11.16 22.17 17.07
C ILE A 568 -11.96 22.84 15.98
N MET A 569 -11.34 23.78 15.28
CA MET A 569 -12.02 24.54 14.25
C MET A 569 -11.86 23.87 12.89
N VAL A 570 -12.96 23.76 12.14
CA VAL A 570 -12.99 23.13 10.81
C VAL A 570 -13.48 24.14 9.79
N TYR A 571 -12.68 24.41 8.77
CA TYR A 571 -12.98 25.39 7.73
C TYR A 571 -12.26 25.05 6.40
N ASN A 572 -12.66 25.71 5.31
CA ASN A 572 -11.99 25.59 4.03
C ASN A 572 -10.65 26.35 4.02
N LEU A 573 -9.68 25.86 3.28
CA LEU A 573 -8.39 26.51 3.12
C LEU A 573 -8.55 27.96 2.59
N ASP A 574 -8.05 28.91 3.36
CA ASP A 574 -7.82 30.28 2.91
C ASP A 574 -6.32 30.55 2.92
N GLY A 575 -5.72 30.53 1.73
CA GLY A 575 -4.28 30.68 1.57
C GLY A 575 -3.64 29.56 0.73
N LYS A 576 -2.52 29.03 1.18
CA LYS A 576 -1.71 28.04 0.45
C LYS A 576 -1.57 26.75 1.25
N SER A 577 -1.71 25.63 0.58
CA SER A 577 -1.32 24.32 1.12
C SER A 577 -0.62 23.51 0.03
N TYR A 578 0.57 22.98 0.35
CA TYR A 578 1.35 22.17 -0.59
C TYR A 578 2.25 21.16 0.12
N ALA A 579 2.62 20.12 -0.60
CA ALA A 579 3.62 19.15 -0.18
C ALA A 579 4.67 18.94 -1.28
N ASN A 580 5.95 19.02 -0.92
CA ASN A 580 7.07 18.58 -1.74
C ASN A 580 7.71 17.36 -1.07
N THR A 581 7.83 16.25 -1.79
CA THR A 581 8.48 15.04 -1.29
C THR A 581 9.59 14.63 -2.23
N TYR A 582 10.77 14.39 -1.66
CA TYR A 582 11.95 13.87 -2.35
C TYR A 582 12.31 12.54 -1.73
N GLN A 583 12.55 11.50 -2.53
CA GLN A 583 13.01 10.21 -2.03
C GLN A 583 14.08 9.63 -2.95
N VAL A 584 15.08 9.02 -2.34
CA VAL A 584 16.08 8.18 -3.02
C VAL A 584 16.10 6.83 -2.32
N GLU A 585 16.07 5.75 -3.12
CA GLU A 585 16.15 4.38 -2.64
C GLU A 585 17.18 3.62 -3.46
N VAL A 586 18.04 2.87 -2.80
CA VAL A 586 19.06 2.02 -3.40
C VAL A 586 18.85 0.60 -2.88
N SER A 587 18.69 -0.37 -3.79
CA SER A 587 18.58 -1.78 -3.44
C SER A 587 19.63 -2.59 -4.17
N TYR A 588 20.33 -3.47 -3.43
CA TYR A 588 21.43 -4.27 -3.95
C TYR A 588 21.56 -5.62 -3.22
N GLU A 589 21.77 -6.68 -3.96
CA GLU A 589 22.15 -7.97 -3.40
C GLU A 589 23.66 -7.98 -3.10
N LEU A 590 24.07 -7.59 -1.87
CA LEU A 590 25.47 -7.39 -1.49
C LEU A 590 26.32 -8.65 -1.62
N ILE A 591 25.83 -9.77 -1.12
CA ILE A 591 26.36 -11.13 -1.32
C ILE A 591 25.20 -12.04 -1.72
N PRO A 592 25.44 -13.24 -2.28
CA PRO A 592 24.33 -14.14 -2.64
C PRO A 592 23.31 -14.33 -1.51
N ARG A 593 22.04 -14.03 -1.79
CA ARG A 593 20.91 -14.14 -0.85
C ARG A 593 20.90 -13.11 0.30
N MET A 594 21.66 -12.03 0.18
CA MET A 594 21.66 -10.92 1.13
C MET A 594 21.23 -9.64 0.42
N ASP A 595 19.96 -9.30 0.54
CA ASP A 595 19.39 -8.07 0.01
C ASP A 595 19.58 -6.93 1.01
N VAL A 596 20.06 -5.80 0.53
CA VAL A 596 20.23 -4.57 1.30
C VAL A 596 19.46 -3.46 0.60
N THR A 597 18.64 -2.72 1.35
CA THR A 597 17.97 -1.52 0.86
C THR A 597 18.28 -0.35 1.78
N LEU A 598 18.67 0.77 1.18
CA LEU A 598 18.85 2.05 1.84
C LEU A 598 17.93 3.06 1.18
N ALA A 599 17.12 3.75 1.98
CA ALA A 599 16.26 4.82 1.47
C ALA A 599 16.34 6.05 2.36
N PHE A 600 16.21 7.21 1.73
CA PHE A 600 16.09 8.50 2.40
C PHE A 600 14.98 9.31 1.74
N ARG A 601 14.09 9.86 2.57
CA ARG A 601 13.00 10.73 2.14
C ARG A 601 13.04 12.05 2.91
N TYR A 602 12.76 13.15 2.21
CA TYR A 602 12.58 14.48 2.77
C TYR A 602 11.21 15.03 2.39
N ASN A 603 10.47 15.56 3.36
CA ASN A 603 9.15 16.15 3.20
C ASN A 603 9.19 17.64 3.56
N ASP A 604 8.64 18.47 2.69
CA ASP A 604 8.35 19.87 2.93
C ASP A 604 6.85 20.12 2.72
N VAL A 605 6.09 19.97 3.81
CA VAL A 605 4.63 20.08 3.80
C VAL A 605 4.23 21.33 4.56
N MET A 606 3.54 22.21 3.87
CA MET A 606 3.14 23.51 4.36
C MET A 606 1.64 23.72 4.16
N MET A 607 0.98 24.29 5.14
CA MET A 607 -0.44 24.66 5.08
C MET A 607 -0.69 25.98 5.80
N THR A 608 -1.65 26.75 5.32
CA THR A 608 -2.12 27.95 6.01
C THR A 608 -3.11 27.53 7.08
N ILE A 609 -2.80 27.87 8.33
CA ILE A 609 -3.68 27.71 9.50
C ILE A 609 -3.95 29.12 10.01
N GLY A 610 -5.23 29.52 10.10
CA GLY A 610 -5.57 30.93 10.28
C GLY A 610 -4.98 31.76 9.13
N ASP A 611 -4.19 32.77 9.46
CA ASP A 611 -3.52 33.65 8.46
C ASP A 611 -2.04 33.31 8.23
N THR A 612 -1.54 32.22 8.81
CA THR A 612 -0.10 31.90 8.81
C THR A 612 0.21 30.63 8.03
N LEU A 613 1.10 30.75 7.05
CA LEU A 613 1.65 29.58 6.35
C LEU A 613 2.71 28.91 7.23
N MET A 614 2.42 27.70 7.69
CA MET A 614 3.29 26.95 8.59
C MET A 614 3.42 25.49 8.17
N ARG A 615 4.38 24.76 8.77
CA ARG A 615 4.53 23.33 8.54
C ARG A 615 3.33 22.56 9.06
N GLU A 616 2.83 21.60 8.26
CA GLU A 616 1.79 20.68 8.73
C GLU A 616 2.28 19.94 9.98
N PRO A 617 1.50 19.90 11.07
CA PRO A 617 1.91 19.26 12.31
C PRO A 617 1.98 17.74 12.18
N LEU A 618 2.81 17.11 13.02
CA LEU A 618 2.98 15.65 13.14
C LEU A 618 3.43 14.97 11.82
N VAL A 619 4.13 15.72 10.95
CA VAL A 619 4.74 15.21 9.72
C VAL A 619 6.25 15.22 9.87
N ASN A 620 6.88 14.05 9.81
CA ASN A 620 8.34 13.92 9.87
C ASN A 620 9.00 14.63 8.69
N ARG A 621 9.94 15.54 9.00
CA ARG A 621 10.67 16.31 7.99
C ARG A 621 11.52 15.42 7.09
N TYR A 622 12.10 14.38 7.65
CA TYR A 622 12.83 13.35 6.89
C TYR A 622 12.67 11.98 7.53
N LYS A 623 12.90 10.94 6.72
CA LYS A 623 12.96 9.55 7.17
C LYS A 623 14.10 8.84 6.45
N GLY A 624 14.93 8.13 7.23
CA GLY A 624 15.90 7.17 6.73
C GLY A 624 15.43 5.74 6.99
N LEU A 625 15.63 4.85 6.03
CA LEU A 625 15.34 3.43 6.16
C LEU A 625 16.58 2.62 5.72
N PHE A 626 16.95 1.64 6.53
CA PHE A 626 17.95 0.64 6.20
C PHE A 626 17.40 -0.74 6.49
N THR A 627 17.35 -1.62 5.48
CA THR A 627 16.90 -3.00 5.63
C THR A 627 17.97 -3.96 5.15
N VAL A 628 18.12 -5.08 5.86
CA VAL A 628 18.95 -6.21 5.47
C VAL A 628 18.14 -7.49 5.61
N SER A 629 18.11 -8.31 4.56
CA SER A 629 17.50 -9.62 4.57
C SER A 629 18.49 -10.64 4.07
N TYR A 630 18.83 -11.63 4.90
CA TYR A 630 19.76 -12.71 4.56
C TYR A 630 19.09 -14.07 4.66
N ALA A 631 19.10 -14.85 3.58
CA ALA A 631 18.62 -16.22 3.57
C ALA A 631 19.78 -17.20 3.42
N THR A 632 19.86 -18.23 4.28
CA THR A 632 20.85 -19.29 4.18
C THR A 632 20.57 -20.17 2.96
N ASN A 633 21.54 -21.03 2.59
CA ASN A 633 21.38 -21.97 1.49
C ASN A 633 20.11 -22.83 1.65
N LEU A 634 19.38 -23.05 0.55
CA LEU A 634 18.07 -23.70 0.51
C LEU A 634 17.02 -23.03 1.42
N ARG A 635 17.19 -21.76 1.72
CA ARG A 635 16.30 -20.95 2.58
C ARG A 635 15.89 -21.67 3.88
N LYS A 636 16.87 -22.34 4.55
CA LYS A 636 16.60 -23.01 5.82
C LYS A 636 16.38 -22.04 6.98
N TRP A 637 17.07 -20.89 6.92
CA TRP A 637 16.95 -19.77 7.84
C TRP A 637 16.90 -18.48 7.07
N GLN A 638 16.14 -17.51 7.57
CA GLN A 638 16.13 -16.14 7.10
C GLN A 638 16.27 -15.21 8.30
N PHE A 639 17.07 -14.17 8.13
CA PHE A 639 17.36 -13.12 9.11
C PHE A 639 17.00 -11.80 8.47
N ASP A 640 16.07 -11.09 9.09
CA ASP A 640 15.58 -9.81 8.62
C ASP A 640 15.86 -8.74 9.68
N PHE A 641 16.34 -7.59 9.24
CA PHE A 641 16.69 -6.47 10.08
C PHE A 641 16.27 -5.17 9.41
N THR A 642 15.60 -4.29 10.15
CA THR A 642 15.14 -3.00 9.68
C THR A 642 15.44 -1.92 10.69
N THR A 643 16.04 -0.81 10.24
CA THR A 643 16.24 0.39 11.03
C THR A 643 15.54 1.55 10.37
N GLN A 644 14.77 2.30 11.14
CA GLN A 644 14.13 3.54 10.72
C GLN A 644 14.65 4.69 11.56
N VAL A 645 15.12 5.76 10.91
CA VAL A 645 15.47 7.02 11.55
C VAL A 645 14.41 8.04 11.19
N ASN A 646 13.68 8.53 12.17
CA ASN A 646 12.60 9.49 11.99
C ASN A 646 13.07 10.88 12.42
N GLY A 647 13.00 11.84 11.49
CA GLY A 647 13.37 13.23 11.72
C GLY A 647 12.32 13.99 12.54
N PRO A 648 12.60 15.24 12.92
CA PRO A 648 11.68 16.03 13.72
C PRO A 648 10.40 16.33 12.95
N SER A 649 9.28 16.36 13.66
CA SER A 649 7.99 16.86 13.21
C SER A 649 7.55 18.03 14.08
N ARG A 650 6.88 19.01 13.49
CA ARG A 650 6.27 20.11 14.25
C ARG A 650 5.15 19.54 15.11
N ILE A 651 5.11 19.93 16.36
CA ILE A 651 4.02 19.64 17.29
C ILE A 651 3.05 20.84 17.28
N PRO A 652 1.73 20.64 17.32
CA PRO A 652 0.79 21.74 17.50
C PRO A 652 1.17 22.60 18.70
N SER A 653 1.03 23.94 18.62
CA SER A 653 1.36 24.83 19.72
C SER A 653 0.49 24.52 20.94
N THR A 654 1.12 24.52 22.10
CA THR A 654 0.47 24.40 23.42
C THR A 654 0.75 25.63 24.29
N GLU A 655 1.21 26.75 23.69
CA GLU A 655 1.57 27.97 24.40
C GLU A 655 0.36 28.66 25.09
N ASP A 656 -0.85 28.40 24.59
CA ASP A 656 -2.08 28.90 25.17
C ASP A 656 -2.58 28.08 26.39
N LEU A 657 -1.90 26.97 26.71
CA LEU A 657 -2.16 26.13 27.87
C LEU A 657 -1.33 26.61 29.09
N PRO A 658 -1.65 26.17 30.33
CA PRO A 658 -0.78 26.34 31.49
C PRO A 658 0.65 25.81 31.21
N GLU A 659 1.66 26.46 31.80
CA GLU A 659 3.09 26.19 31.57
C GLU A 659 3.48 24.69 31.78
N GLU A 660 2.81 24.04 32.74
CA GLU A 660 3.00 22.61 33.05
C GLU A 660 2.60 21.66 31.91
N TYR A 661 1.77 22.12 30.96
CA TYR A 661 1.29 21.38 29.78
C TYR A 661 1.98 21.78 28.48
N HIS A 662 2.98 22.67 28.54
CA HIS A 662 3.69 23.07 27.34
C HIS A 662 4.52 21.92 26.77
N MET A 663 4.35 21.68 25.49
CA MET A 663 5.15 20.73 24.70
C MET A 663 6.21 21.47 23.90
N GLU A 664 7.31 20.78 23.56
CA GLU A 664 8.30 21.29 22.62
C GLU A 664 7.67 21.56 21.24
N SER A 665 8.15 22.61 20.56
CA SER A 665 7.65 22.94 19.21
C SER A 665 7.94 21.85 18.15
N TYR A 666 8.96 21.01 18.37
CA TYR A 666 9.37 19.93 17.49
C TYR A 666 9.68 18.65 18.26
N SER A 667 9.29 17.52 17.68
CA SER A 667 9.70 16.21 18.21
C SER A 667 11.22 16.01 18.08
N PRO A 668 11.84 15.23 18.95
CA PRO A 668 13.23 14.80 18.78
C PRO A 668 13.38 13.86 17.57
N VAL A 669 14.61 13.66 17.13
CA VAL A 669 14.97 12.60 16.19
C VAL A 669 15.00 11.27 16.95
N TYR A 670 14.38 10.24 16.40
CA TYR A 670 14.35 8.92 17.04
C TYR A 670 14.58 7.79 16.04
N THR A 671 15.03 6.65 16.57
CA THR A 671 15.35 5.47 15.78
C THR A 671 14.55 4.28 16.27
N ILE A 672 13.90 3.57 15.33
CA ILE A 672 13.21 2.31 15.57
C ILE A 672 13.99 1.19 14.90
N LEU A 673 14.11 0.07 15.60
CA LEU A 673 14.84 -1.09 15.17
C LEU A 673 13.95 -2.33 15.27
N ASN A 674 13.77 -3.04 14.15
CA ASN A 674 12.99 -4.27 14.09
C ASN A 674 13.89 -5.41 13.59
N ALA A 675 13.70 -6.61 14.12
CA ALA A 675 14.42 -7.79 13.65
C ALA A 675 13.56 -9.05 13.74
N GLN A 676 13.76 -9.98 12.80
CA GLN A 676 13.11 -11.28 12.80
C GLN A 676 14.03 -12.39 12.33
N ILE A 677 13.90 -13.56 12.93
CA ILE A 677 14.53 -14.81 12.50
C ILE A 677 13.42 -15.79 12.13
N THR A 678 13.53 -16.38 10.93
CA THR A 678 12.57 -17.39 10.46
C THR A 678 13.28 -18.69 10.12
N LYS A 679 12.78 -19.82 10.64
CA LYS A 679 13.21 -21.18 10.34
C LYS A 679 12.20 -21.84 9.43
N PHE A 680 12.64 -22.33 8.27
CA PHE A 680 11.79 -23.00 7.28
C PHE A 680 11.98 -24.52 7.33
N TYR A 681 10.86 -25.23 7.28
CA TYR A 681 10.75 -26.67 7.04
C TYR A 681 9.82 -26.91 5.85
N LYS A 682 9.67 -28.16 5.41
CA LYS A 682 8.85 -28.50 4.24
C LYS A 682 7.38 -28.01 4.30
N LYS A 683 6.77 -28.04 5.49
CA LYS A 683 5.37 -27.63 5.72
C LYS A 683 5.21 -26.61 6.85
N TRP A 684 6.30 -26.30 7.57
CA TRP A 684 6.26 -25.46 8.76
C TRP A 684 7.26 -24.33 8.66
N GLU A 685 6.86 -23.16 9.09
CA GLU A 685 7.74 -22.03 9.31
C GLU A 685 7.57 -21.57 10.77
N PHE A 686 8.68 -21.39 11.47
CA PHE A 686 8.70 -20.85 12.84
C PHE A 686 9.41 -19.51 12.77
N TYR A 687 8.83 -18.49 13.37
CA TYR A 687 9.44 -17.17 13.41
C TYR A 687 9.44 -16.60 14.83
N LEU A 688 10.49 -15.85 15.13
CA LEU A 688 10.70 -15.11 16.35
C LEU A 688 11.24 -13.72 15.97
N GLY A 689 10.68 -12.66 16.50
CA GLY A 689 11.10 -11.32 16.20
C GLY A 689 10.81 -10.33 17.30
N GLY A 690 11.24 -9.10 17.05
CA GLY A 690 10.99 -7.97 17.93
C GLY A 690 10.82 -6.69 17.14
N GLU A 691 9.84 -5.92 17.54
CA GLU A 691 9.55 -4.58 17.07
C GLU A 691 10.01 -3.57 18.11
N ASN A 692 10.42 -2.39 17.64
CA ASN A 692 10.92 -1.32 18.50
C ASN A 692 11.99 -1.80 19.51
N LEU A 693 12.99 -2.55 19.03
CA LEU A 693 14.07 -3.09 19.87
C LEU A 693 14.91 -2.00 20.54
N THR A 694 14.80 -0.76 20.09
CA THR A 694 15.37 0.42 20.76
C THR A 694 14.62 0.82 22.02
N ASN A 695 13.45 0.24 22.24
CA ASN A 695 12.51 0.57 23.33
C ASN A 695 12.22 2.08 23.42
N TYR A 696 12.18 2.75 22.26
CA TYR A 696 11.91 4.18 22.21
C TYR A 696 10.40 4.44 22.30
N THR A 697 9.99 5.34 23.19
CA THR A 697 8.59 5.79 23.33
C THR A 697 8.53 7.31 23.40
N GLN A 698 7.42 7.87 22.98
CA GLN A 698 7.09 9.26 23.19
C GLN A 698 6.89 9.48 24.70
N HIS A 699 7.63 10.44 25.28
CA HIS A 699 7.39 10.86 26.66
C HIS A 699 6.10 11.70 26.74
N ASN A 700 5.31 11.48 27.79
CA ASN A 700 4.08 12.19 28.09
C ASN A 700 3.15 12.29 26.84
N PRO A 701 2.67 11.14 26.33
CA PRO A 701 1.83 11.14 25.12
C PRO A 701 0.44 11.77 25.35
N ILE A 702 0.04 11.92 26.63
CA ILE A 702 -1.24 12.49 27.04
C ILE A 702 -0.96 13.76 27.85
N ILE A 703 -1.63 14.85 27.49
CA ILE A 703 -1.67 16.08 28.29
C ILE A 703 -2.75 15.92 29.36
N ASP A 704 -2.43 16.26 30.59
CA ASP A 704 -3.31 16.21 31.77
C ASP A 704 -4.00 14.83 31.99
N PRO A 705 -3.23 13.71 32.05
CA PRO A 705 -3.81 12.39 32.26
C PRO A 705 -4.48 12.24 33.64
N GLY A 706 -4.15 13.12 34.61
CA GLY A 706 -4.71 13.11 35.96
C GLY A 706 -6.15 13.64 36.01
N ASP A 707 -6.55 14.49 35.06
CA ASP A 707 -7.93 15.02 34.97
C ASP A 707 -8.48 14.82 33.53
N PRO A 708 -8.82 13.59 33.13
CA PRO A 708 -9.22 13.29 31.75
C PRO A 708 -10.58 13.86 31.33
N PHE A 709 -11.33 14.43 32.26
CA PHE A 709 -12.58 15.19 32.00
C PHE A 709 -12.38 16.70 32.15
N GLY A 710 -11.17 17.12 32.50
CA GLY A 710 -10.76 18.50 32.64
C GLY A 710 -10.59 19.21 31.29
N PRO A 711 -10.42 20.54 31.32
CA PRO A 711 -10.40 21.37 30.12
C PRO A 711 -9.14 21.19 29.26
N TYR A 712 -8.07 20.61 29.80
CA TYR A 712 -6.75 20.53 29.12
C TYR A 712 -6.42 19.16 28.61
N PHE A 713 -7.24 18.13 28.87
CA PHE A 713 -6.98 16.77 28.47
C PHE A 713 -6.86 16.64 26.94
N ASP A 714 -5.72 16.13 26.47
CA ASP A 714 -5.46 15.87 25.04
C ASP A 714 -4.54 14.66 24.82
N ALA A 715 -5.05 13.60 24.19
CA ALA A 715 -4.32 12.40 23.81
C ALA A 715 -4.03 12.32 22.31
N SER A 716 -4.20 13.41 21.54
CA SER A 716 -4.13 13.43 20.07
C SER A 716 -2.81 13.96 19.49
N ASN A 717 -1.82 14.33 20.33
CA ASN A 717 -0.57 14.92 19.85
C ASN A 717 0.57 13.88 19.76
N ILE A 718 0.33 12.82 18.97
CA ILE A 718 1.26 11.69 18.85
C ILE A 718 2.20 11.85 17.66
N TRP A 719 3.49 11.94 17.95
CA TRP A 719 4.57 12.05 16.97
C TRP A 719 5.53 10.85 16.93
N GLY A 720 5.47 9.96 17.92
CA GLY A 720 6.34 8.79 18.08
C GLY A 720 5.60 7.55 18.54
N PRO A 721 6.30 6.44 18.76
CA PRO A 721 5.71 5.23 19.34
C PRO A 721 5.19 5.49 20.76
N ILE A 722 4.02 4.95 21.07
CA ILE A 722 3.43 4.97 22.40
C ILE A 722 3.75 3.69 23.20
N SER A 723 3.94 2.56 22.48
CA SER A 723 4.34 1.29 23.08
C SER A 723 5.84 1.04 22.88
N GLY A 724 6.49 0.47 23.90
CA GLY A 724 7.89 0.09 23.87
C GLY A 724 8.17 -1.16 23.02
N VAL A 725 9.22 -1.92 23.42
CA VAL A 725 9.61 -3.15 22.70
C VAL A 725 8.50 -4.19 22.70
N LYS A 726 8.24 -4.82 21.53
CA LYS A 726 7.31 -5.95 21.37
C LYS A 726 8.07 -7.16 20.84
N ILE A 727 8.19 -8.21 21.66
CA ILE A 727 8.76 -9.49 21.26
C ILE A 727 7.62 -10.43 20.89
N TYR A 728 7.72 -11.09 19.75
CA TYR A 728 6.68 -11.97 19.25
C TYR A 728 7.26 -13.27 18.70
N ALA A 729 6.42 -14.30 18.71
CA ALA A 729 6.72 -15.58 18.10
C ALA A 729 5.48 -16.11 17.36
N GLY A 730 5.72 -16.97 16.39
CA GLY A 730 4.62 -17.63 15.72
C GLY A 730 5.03 -18.82 14.87
N VAL A 731 4.00 -19.50 14.38
CA VAL A 731 4.14 -20.69 13.55
C VAL A 731 3.19 -20.62 12.36
N ARG A 732 3.71 -20.94 11.18
CA ARG A 732 2.93 -21.06 9.95
C ARG A 732 2.97 -22.52 9.49
N PHE A 733 1.81 -23.07 9.18
CA PHE A 733 1.66 -24.38 8.56
C PHE A 733 1.11 -24.21 7.15
N LEU A 734 1.73 -24.87 6.17
CA LEU A 734 1.38 -24.80 4.78
C LEU A 734 1.21 -26.19 4.19
N LEU A 735 0.03 -26.49 3.68
CA LEU A 735 -0.26 -27.67 2.89
C LEU A 735 -0.59 -27.24 1.46
N LYS A 736 0.22 -27.68 0.50
CA LYS A 736 -0.02 -27.42 -0.92
C LYS A 736 -0.94 -28.47 -1.53
N HIS A 737 -1.66 -28.13 -2.59
CA HIS A 737 -2.33 -29.13 -3.42
C HIS A 737 -1.27 -30.08 -4.04
N ASP A 738 -1.59 -31.35 -4.14
CA ASP A 738 -0.74 -32.28 -4.88
C ASP A 738 -0.64 -31.80 -6.33
N LYS A 739 0.55 -31.90 -6.92
CA LYS A 739 0.71 -31.60 -8.34
C LYS A 739 -0.22 -32.52 -9.13
N LEU A 740 -1.19 -31.93 -9.82
CA LEU A 740 -2.00 -32.61 -10.80
C LEU A 740 -1.20 -32.84 -12.07
#